data_e618044cb53a6615c88fd18fabf31a0f
#
_entry.id   e618044cb53a6615c88fd18fabf31a0f
#
_cell.length_a   1.000
_cell.length_b   1.000
_cell.length_c   1.000
_cell.angle_alpha   90.00
_cell.angle_beta   90.00
_cell.angle_gamma   90.00
#
_symmetry.space_group_name_H-M   'P 1'
#
loop_
_entity.id
_entity.type
_entity.pdbx_description
1 polymer ?
#
loop_
_entity_poly.entity_id
_entity_poly.type
_entity_poly.pdbx_seq_one_letter_code
_entity_poly.pdbx_strand_id
1 'polypeptide(L)'
;MSLKTPWRRAGHAGVVSAAALALVLGLPAVATAAPGDLDPAFDGDGRVVTDLGGFAGAQDVLVQPDGKIVTIGDSYSSETSGDFTLTRYNPDGSLDTTFGGDGVVTTDFVGANNDEGRGVALQPDGKIVAVGGSTDWGGNGAWAAARYLPDGSLDTSFGEGGRVLTEIDVDAIETAEAVVVQPDGKIVAGGSSNGVWSLVRWDSSGVPDPAFSGDGRVTTALGPTCCHGVNDLALQADGKIVAAGRAAGLTVTRYNPDGGLDTTFDGDGIVTTGAGSGEGVALQSDGRIVVAGRDGNAFLVSRFTTGGAPDPSFDGDGRVITSFGPEDGGASGVALQSDGRIVAAGHYNGDFALARYNTGGGLDPDFGGDGRVTTDFGGPDDAAAQVALQADGKIVAAGLAGTVGSFEAHRGLARYLGGGGTEPPAGADVSVTKTGPSAVSIGDTATYTVRVTNNSTTTAATSVQLTDVLTGTATILSATTDRGTCTTVPGRVTCAIGTLNPVGGPSGSAATVTIVAEPSRTGTLTDTATVTAAQTDPATGNNTASRTTTVNNNRGCTLIGTSGADTLNGTYGADVICALSGNDTVNAGFGNDTVHAGPGNDRADGSYHNDTLIGGPGADTLLGNYGYDSLNTVDGVGGNDTANGGYNTDTCTTDSGDVRVSCP
;
A
#
# COMPACT_ATOMS: atom_id res chain seq x y z
N MET A 1 -56.11 -75.07 50.29
CA MET A 1 -56.53 -76.23 49.48
C MET A 1 -55.80 -76.09 48.15
N SER A 2 -54.73 -76.83 47.99
CA SER A 2 -54.62 -78.08 47.20
C SER A 2 -54.86 -77.84 45.71
N LEU A 3 -54.09 -78.20 44.80
CA LEU A 3 -53.04 -79.19 44.54
C LEU A 3 -52.48 -78.99 43.13
N LYS A 4 -51.19 -79.19 42.99
CA LYS A 4 -50.41 -80.05 42.05
C LYS A 4 -50.17 -79.65 40.59
N THR A 5 -48.93 -79.46 40.32
CA THR A 5 -48.05 -79.93 39.25
C THR A 5 -48.48 -81.12 38.36
N PRO A 6 -47.73 -81.54 37.29
CA PRO A 6 -46.68 -80.97 36.46
C PRO A 6 -46.87 -81.30 34.94
N TRP A 7 -45.92 -80.94 34.03
CA TRP A 7 -45.24 -81.76 33.01
C TRP A 7 -44.64 -80.97 31.87
N ARG A 8 -43.47 -81.06 31.71
CA ARG A 8 -42.31 -81.50 30.83
C ARG A 8 -42.05 -80.73 29.52
N ARG A 9 -40.82 -80.34 29.45
CA ARG A 9 -39.81 -80.34 28.40
C ARG A 9 -40.20 -80.24 26.91
N ALA A 10 -39.67 -79.21 26.24
CA ALA A 10 -38.87 -79.36 25.00
C ALA A 10 -38.03 -78.12 24.83
N GLY A 11 -36.75 -78.32 24.65
CA GLY A 11 -35.78 -77.21 24.47
C GLY A 11 -35.78 -76.72 23.03
N HIS A 12 -35.55 -75.46 22.89
CA HIS A 12 -34.99 -74.86 21.67
C HIS A 12 -34.02 -73.74 22.07
N ALA A 13 -32.84 -73.82 21.57
CA ALA A 13 -31.79 -72.81 21.71
C ALA A 13 -32.24 -71.47 21.11
N GLY A 14 -32.38 -70.46 21.95
CA GLY A 14 -32.67 -69.09 21.54
C GLY A 14 -31.46 -68.24 21.74
N VAL A 15 -30.98 -67.68 20.65
CA VAL A 15 -29.88 -66.75 20.56
C VAL A 15 -30.14 -65.51 21.42
N VAL A 16 -29.32 -65.27 22.43
CA VAL A 16 -29.35 -64.02 23.22
C VAL A 16 -28.69 -62.92 22.40
N SER A 17 -29.51 -62.06 21.78
CA SER A 17 -29.05 -60.80 21.21
C SER A 17 -28.88 -59.78 22.34
N ALA A 18 -27.64 -59.51 22.72
CA ALA A 18 -27.30 -58.37 23.57
C ALA A 18 -27.49 -57.06 22.77
N ALA A 19 -28.59 -56.36 23.05
CA ALA A 19 -28.74 -54.97 22.58
C ALA A 19 -27.79 -54.08 23.39
N ALA A 20 -26.67 -53.70 22.81
CA ALA A 20 -25.82 -52.66 23.35
C ALA A 20 -26.55 -51.31 23.19
N LEU A 21 -27.06 -50.75 24.27
CA LEU A 21 -27.56 -49.38 24.33
C LEU A 21 -26.34 -48.44 24.27
N ALA A 22 -25.99 -47.94 23.06
CA ALA A 22 -25.00 -46.89 22.91
C ALA A 22 -25.58 -45.60 23.49
N LEU A 23 -25.14 -45.23 24.67
CA LEU A 23 -25.34 -43.91 25.25
C LEU A 23 -24.47 -42.93 24.45
N VAL A 24 -25.03 -42.28 23.43
CA VAL A 24 -24.41 -41.15 22.76
C VAL A 24 -24.46 -39.98 23.75
N LEU A 25 -23.40 -39.82 24.53
CA LEU A 25 -23.10 -38.55 25.19
C LEU A 25 -22.92 -37.53 24.10
N GLY A 26 -23.94 -36.75 23.82
CA GLY A 26 -23.82 -35.56 22.99
C GLY A 26 -22.82 -34.62 23.67
N LEU A 27 -21.58 -34.55 23.17
CA LEU A 27 -20.70 -33.44 23.44
C LEU A 27 -21.48 -32.20 22.99
N PRO A 28 -21.55 -31.13 23.81
CA PRO A 28 -22.11 -29.89 23.34
C PRO A 28 -21.32 -29.52 22.08
N ALA A 29 -22.01 -29.28 20.96
CA ALA A 29 -21.39 -28.71 19.79
C ALA A 29 -20.74 -27.40 20.26
N VAL A 30 -19.44 -27.33 20.18
CA VAL A 30 -18.73 -26.04 20.34
C VAL A 30 -19.31 -25.18 19.23
N ALA A 31 -20.08 -24.15 19.58
CA ALA A 31 -20.57 -23.19 18.62
C ALA A 31 -19.32 -22.62 17.94
N THR A 32 -19.18 -22.83 16.64
CA THR A 32 -18.12 -22.17 15.87
C THR A 32 -18.46 -20.69 15.86
N ALA A 33 -17.53 -19.87 16.33
CA ALA A 33 -17.69 -18.42 16.32
C ALA A 33 -18.03 -17.92 14.92
N ALA A 34 -19.08 -17.11 14.82
CA ALA A 34 -19.66 -16.64 13.56
C ALA A 34 -19.19 -15.21 13.23
N PRO A 35 -19.34 -14.77 11.98
CA PRO A 35 -19.10 -13.37 11.63
C PRO A 35 -19.96 -12.42 12.47
N GLY A 36 -19.35 -11.39 13.02
CA GLY A 36 -19.98 -10.46 13.94
C GLY A 36 -19.85 -10.84 15.41
N ASP A 37 -19.43 -12.06 15.72
CA ASP A 37 -19.06 -12.41 17.10
C ASP A 37 -17.77 -11.66 17.48
N LEU A 38 -17.66 -11.30 18.76
CA LEU A 38 -16.42 -10.80 19.33
C LEU A 38 -15.30 -11.86 19.22
N ASP A 39 -14.09 -11.44 18.90
CA ASP A 39 -12.94 -12.33 18.76
C ASP A 39 -12.27 -12.58 20.12
N PRO A 40 -12.40 -13.76 20.74
CA PRO A 40 -11.82 -14.04 22.04
C PRO A 40 -10.28 -14.09 22.06
N ALA A 41 -9.63 -14.06 20.89
CA ALA A 41 -8.19 -13.92 20.80
C ALA A 41 -7.71 -12.46 20.98
N PHE A 42 -8.64 -11.53 21.21
CA PHE A 42 -8.36 -10.13 21.51
C PHE A 42 -8.74 -9.86 22.96
N ASP A 43 -7.75 -9.68 23.81
CA ASP A 43 -7.84 -9.49 25.28
C ASP A 43 -8.69 -10.54 26.04
N GLY A 44 -8.94 -11.68 25.42
CA GLY A 44 -9.67 -12.80 26.04
C GLY A 44 -11.18 -12.78 25.84
N ASP A 45 -11.81 -11.63 25.55
CA ASP A 45 -13.25 -11.49 25.32
C ASP A 45 -13.62 -10.67 24.08
N GLY A 46 -12.64 -10.19 23.33
CA GLY A 46 -12.84 -9.37 22.12
C GLY A 46 -12.95 -7.88 22.38
N ARG A 47 -12.77 -7.41 23.63
CA ARG A 47 -12.89 -6.01 24.02
C ARG A 47 -11.66 -5.58 24.80
N VAL A 48 -11.22 -4.33 24.57
CA VAL A 48 -10.16 -3.68 25.33
C VAL A 48 -10.68 -2.34 25.85
N VAL A 49 -10.46 -2.09 27.13
CA VAL A 49 -10.70 -0.77 27.74
C VAL A 49 -9.38 -0.27 28.30
N THR A 50 -8.94 0.90 27.83
CA THR A 50 -7.69 1.51 28.27
C THR A 50 -7.99 2.78 29.04
N ASP A 51 -7.69 2.76 30.33
CA ASP A 51 -7.78 3.91 31.23
C ASP A 51 -6.51 4.77 31.07
N LEU A 52 -6.68 6.01 30.62
CA LEU A 52 -5.60 6.98 30.44
C LEU A 52 -5.63 8.10 31.51
N GLY A 53 -6.43 7.90 32.57
CA GLY A 53 -6.50 8.81 33.70
C GLY A 53 -7.35 10.04 33.46
N GLY A 54 -8.64 9.88 33.18
CA GLY A 54 -9.60 10.94 32.95
C GLY A 54 -10.56 10.66 31.81
N PHE A 55 -11.04 11.68 31.10
CA PHE A 55 -11.82 11.48 29.89
C PHE A 55 -10.88 11.25 28.70
N ALA A 56 -10.98 10.10 28.05
CA ALA A 56 -10.09 9.74 26.94
C ALA A 56 -10.78 8.76 25.96
N GLY A 57 -11.31 9.26 24.85
CA GLY A 57 -11.87 8.44 23.77
C GLY A 57 -10.87 8.19 22.63
N ALA A 58 -11.13 7.19 21.80
CA ALA A 58 -10.52 7.12 20.47
C ALA A 58 -11.40 7.89 19.47
N GLN A 59 -10.77 8.67 18.61
CA GLN A 59 -11.45 9.39 17.52
C GLN A 59 -11.21 8.71 16.18
N ASP A 60 -10.01 8.10 16.02
CA ASP A 60 -9.68 7.37 14.80
C ASP A 60 -8.80 6.16 15.11
N VAL A 61 -8.76 5.21 14.17
CA VAL A 61 -8.03 3.95 14.27
C VAL A 61 -7.42 3.54 12.95
N LEU A 62 -6.17 3.10 13.00
CA LEU A 62 -5.52 2.45 11.86
C LEU A 62 -4.92 1.09 12.27
N VAL A 63 -4.80 0.21 11.30
CA VAL A 63 -4.10 -1.08 11.45
C VAL A 63 -2.79 -1.01 10.66
N GLN A 64 -1.68 -1.29 11.34
CA GLN A 64 -0.36 -1.36 10.72
C GLN A 64 -0.17 -2.69 9.96
N PRO A 65 0.74 -2.77 8.98
CA PRO A 65 0.98 -4.00 8.22
C PRO A 65 1.38 -5.22 9.07
N ASP A 66 1.96 -5.00 10.25
CA ASP A 66 2.32 -6.06 11.22
C ASP A 66 1.14 -6.48 12.12
N GLY A 67 -0.05 -5.93 11.88
CA GLY A 67 -1.27 -6.22 12.62
C GLY A 67 -1.44 -5.42 13.90
N LYS A 68 -0.50 -4.55 14.27
CA LYS A 68 -0.65 -3.64 15.40
C LYS A 68 -1.73 -2.60 15.10
N ILE A 69 -2.40 -2.14 16.15
CA ILE A 69 -3.51 -1.19 16.05
C ILE A 69 -3.06 0.11 16.70
N VAL A 70 -3.19 1.22 15.99
CA VAL A 70 -2.91 2.57 16.53
C VAL A 70 -4.22 3.34 16.59
N THR A 71 -4.49 3.96 17.72
CA THR A 71 -5.61 4.89 17.89
C THR A 71 -5.12 6.27 18.24
N ILE A 72 -5.85 7.29 17.82
CA ILE A 72 -5.67 8.70 18.19
C ILE A 72 -6.91 9.18 18.94
N GLY A 73 -6.72 10.13 19.79
CA GLY A 73 -7.75 10.89 20.51
C GLY A 73 -7.09 11.90 21.44
N ASP A 74 -7.85 12.39 22.36
CA ASP A 74 -7.41 13.27 23.42
C ASP A 74 -7.40 12.54 24.76
N SER A 75 -6.63 13.05 25.69
CA SER A 75 -6.72 12.66 27.10
C SER A 75 -6.74 13.91 27.99
N TYR A 76 -7.75 13.99 28.85
CA TYR A 76 -7.90 15.07 29.81
C TYR A 76 -7.50 14.56 31.18
N SER A 77 -6.60 15.28 31.87
CA SER A 77 -6.29 15.03 33.26
C SER A 77 -6.66 16.25 34.14
N SER A 78 -6.70 16.05 35.44
CA SER A 78 -6.94 17.18 36.39
C SER A 78 -5.81 18.23 36.41
N GLU A 79 -4.67 17.91 35.75
CA GLU A 79 -3.46 18.74 35.77
C GLU A 79 -3.14 19.33 34.39
N THR A 80 -3.72 18.80 33.32
CA THR A 80 -3.52 19.26 31.94
C THR A 80 -4.86 19.48 31.25
N SER A 81 -4.93 20.47 30.35
CA SER A 81 -5.93 20.53 29.28
C SER A 81 -5.77 19.28 28.36
N GLY A 82 -6.70 19.02 27.47
CA GLY A 82 -6.59 17.88 26.54
C GLY A 82 -5.30 17.89 25.74
N ASP A 83 -4.64 16.73 25.63
CA ASP A 83 -3.44 16.56 24.81
C ASP A 83 -3.68 15.47 23.73
N PHE A 84 -3.06 15.61 22.55
CA PHE A 84 -3.04 14.52 21.58
C PHE A 84 -2.52 13.25 22.22
N THR A 85 -3.28 12.17 22.15
CA THR A 85 -2.85 10.90 22.73
C THR A 85 -3.00 9.77 21.73
N LEU A 86 -1.85 9.18 21.35
CA LEU A 86 -1.79 7.96 20.57
C LEU A 86 -1.64 6.76 21.49
N THR A 87 -2.35 5.69 21.19
CA THR A 87 -2.15 4.39 21.86
C THR A 87 -1.87 3.34 20.82
N ARG A 88 -0.89 2.47 21.07
CA ARG A 88 -0.62 1.32 20.17
C ARG A 88 -0.83 0.01 20.90
N TYR A 89 -1.56 -0.89 20.22
CA TYR A 89 -1.86 -2.23 20.71
C TYR A 89 -1.22 -3.29 19.83
N ASN A 90 -0.82 -4.38 20.45
CA ASN A 90 -0.44 -5.60 19.76
C ASN A 90 -1.65 -6.28 19.12
N PRO A 91 -1.45 -7.24 18.20
CA PRO A 91 -2.57 -7.97 17.58
C PRO A 91 -3.47 -8.74 18.55
N ASP A 92 -3.02 -9.00 19.77
CA ASP A 92 -3.79 -9.67 20.83
C ASP A 92 -4.59 -8.71 21.72
N GLY A 93 -4.50 -7.40 21.51
CA GLY A 93 -5.19 -6.36 22.29
C GLY A 93 -4.37 -5.77 23.44
N SER A 94 -3.23 -6.34 23.80
CA SER A 94 -2.35 -5.79 24.83
C SER A 94 -1.66 -4.51 24.34
N LEU A 95 -1.34 -3.59 25.25
CA LEU A 95 -0.55 -2.40 24.93
C LEU A 95 0.85 -2.79 24.42
N ASP A 96 1.30 -2.12 23.36
CA ASP A 96 2.63 -2.31 22.80
C ASP A 96 3.66 -1.43 23.51
N THR A 97 4.33 -1.97 24.51
CA THR A 97 5.33 -1.24 25.31
C THR A 97 6.59 -0.81 24.54
N THR A 98 6.73 -1.18 23.28
CA THR A 98 7.79 -0.66 22.40
C THR A 98 7.44 0.70 21.79
N PHE A 99 6.21 1.18 22.00
CA PHE A 99 5.72 2.48 21.55
C PHE A 99 5.64 3.43 22.76
N GLY A 100 6.40 4.52 22.74
CA GLY A 100 6.46 5.47 23.86
C GLY A 100 7.05 4.92 25.16
N GLY A 101 7.30 3.60 25.25
CA GLY A 101 7.79 2.93 26.45
C GLY A 101 6.72 2.17 27.24
N ASP A 102 5.45 2.53 27.10
CA ASP A 102 4.29 1.92 27.76
C ASP A 102 3.09 1.65 26.83
N GLY A 103 3.22 2.00 25.56
CA GLY A 103 2.16 1.87 24.55
C GLY A 103 1.34 3.14 24.36
N VAL A 104 1.70 4.23 25.06
CA VAL A 104 0.98 5.51 25.03
C VAL A 104 1.95 6.65 24.73
N VAL A 105 1.55 7.58 23.87
CA VAL A 105 2.32 8.79 23.57
C VAL A 105 1.39 9.98 23.64
N THR A 106 1.71 10.95 24.48
CA THR A 106 1.02 12.23 24.58
C THR A 106 1.86 13.34 23.95
N THR A 107 1.21 14.30 23.30
CA THR A 107 1.87 15.43 22.65
C THR A 107 1.10 16.71 22.94
N ASP A 108 1.75 17.62 23.64
CA ASP A 108 1.35 18.99 23.87
C ASP A 108 1.92 19.89 22.77
N PHE A 109 1.09 20.70 22.12
CA PHE A 109 1.52 21.65 21.10
C PHE A 109 1.90 22.99 21.68
N VAL A 110 1.08 23.55 22.59
CA VAL A 110 1.30 24.86 23.19
C VAL A 110 0.80 24.90 24.64
N GLY A 111 1.54 24.31 25.54
CA GLY A 111 1.40 24.51 26.99
C GLY A 111 -0.01 24.32 27.57
N ALA A 112 -0.80 25.35 27.75
CA ALA A 112 -2.12 25.29 28.39
C ALA A 112 -3.30 25.26 27.40
N ASN A 113 -3.06 25.03 26.12
CA ASN A 113 -4.13 24.89 25.14
C ASN A 113 -4.83 23.54 25.27
N ASN A 114 -6.03 23.46 24.72
CA ASN A 114 -6.73 22.19 24.53
C ASN A 114 -6.34 21.61 23.17
N ASP A 115 -5.59 20.51 23.17
CA ASP A 115 -5.13 19.81 21.98
C ASP A 115 -5.96 18.55 21.77
N GLU A 116 -6.74 18.51 20.69
CA GLU A 116 -7.66 17.41 20.38
C GLU A 116 -7.16 16.62 19.18
N GLY A 117 -6.78 15.35 19.38
CA GLY A 117 -6.41 14.44 18.30
C GLY A 117 -7.64 13.84 17.61
N ARG A 118 -7.72 13.97 16.27
CA ARG A 118 -8.91 13.58 15.48
C ARG A 118 -8.63 12.51 14.44
N GLY A 119 -7.62 12.68 13.61
CA GLY A 119 -7.31 11.78 12.50
C GLY A 119 -5.91 11.22 12.55
N VAL A 120 -5.71 9.98 12.09
CA VAL A 120 -4.41 9.31 12.05
C VAL A 120 -4.18 8.59 10.73
N ALA A 121 -2.97 8.71 10.16
CA ALA A 121 -2.59 8.02 8.93
C ALA A 121 -1.18 7.43 9.02
N LEU A 122 -0.96 6.32 8.33
CA LEU A 122 0.33 5.66 8.25
C LEU A 122 1.05 6.05 6.95
N GLN A 123 2.31 6.47 7.04
CA GLN A 123 3.16 6.69 5.88
C GLN A 123 3.78 5.37 5.39
N PRO A 124 4.15 5.27 4.09
CA PRO A 124 4.78 4.06 3.56
C PRO A 124 6.11 3.66 4.23
N ASP A 125 6.79 4.61 4.88
CA ASP A 125 8.03 4.38 5.63
C ASP A 125 7.79 3.98 7.11
N GLY A 126 6.51 3.78 7.49
CA GLY A 126 6.09 3.35 8.83
C GLY A 126 5.94 4.50 9.84
N LYS A 127 6.16 5.75 9.44
CA LYS A 127 5.86 6.90 10.29
C LYS A 127 4.36 7.11 10.42
N ILE A 128 3.94 7.66 11.55
CA ILE A 128 2.54 7.93 11.86
C ILE A 128 2.33 9.44 11.82
N VAL A 129 1.31 9.89 11.09
CA VAL A 129 0.88 11.29 11.08
C VAL A 129 -0.45 11.37 11.82
N ALA A 130 -0.54 12.27 12.79
CA ALA A 130 -1.75 12.60 13.53
C ALA A 130 -2.14 14.05 13.28
N VAL A 131 -3.44 14.31 13.17
CA VAL A 131 -3.99 15.67 13.00
C VAL A 131 -5.14 15.93 13.97
N GLY A 132 -5.45 17.21 14.15
CA GLY A 132 -6.56 17.67 14.98
C GLY A 132 -6.55 19.18 15.17
N GLY A 133 -6.93 19.65 16.36
CA GLY A 133 -6.96 21.07 16.72
C GLY A 133 -6.13 21.36 17.95
N SER A 134 -5.58 22.59 18.02
CA SER A 134 -5.00 23.18 19.23
C SER A 134 -5.71 24.50 19.48
N THR A 135 -6.46 24.61 20.58
CA THR A 135 -7.36 25.74 20.86
C THR A 135 -7.00 26.41 22.18
N ASP A 136 -6.79 27.72 22.16
CA ASP A 136 -6.52 28.51 23.34
C ASP A 136 -7.80 28.76 24.20
N TRP A 137 -7.62 29.26 25.41
CA TRP A 137 -8.74 29.60 26.30
C TRP A 137 -9.63 30.75 25.79
N GLY A 138 -9.20 31.45 24.75
CA GLY A 138 -9.98 32.48 24.06
C GLY A 138 -10.90 31.91 22.97
N GLY A 139 -10.76 30.64 22.63
CA GLY A 139 -11.49 29.98 21.60
C GLY A 139 -10.83 30.13 20.22
N ASN A 140 -9.60 30.66 20.13
CA ASN A 140 -8.85 30.72 18.88
C ASN A 140 -8.14 29.40 18.67
N GLY A 141 -8.35 28.78 17.53
CA GLY A 141 -7.80 27.48 17.18
C GLY A 141 -6.79 27.55 16.02
N ALA A 142 -5.96 26.52 15.96
CA ALA A 142 -5.13 26.23 14.80
C ALA A 142 -5.23 24.74 14.47
N TRP A 143 -5.11 24.37 13.20
CA TRP A 143 -4.95 22.98 12.83
C TRP A 143 -3.60 22.47 13.34
N ALA A 144 -3.63 21.39 14.08
CA ALA A 144 -2.46 20.75 14.65
C ALA A 144 -2.12 19.48 13.88
N ALA A 145 -0.85 19.29 13.58
CA ALA A 145 -0.34 18.04 13.01
C ALA A 145 0.95 17.62 13.70
N ALA A 146 1.09 16.35 14.02
CA ALA A 146 2.31 15.77 14.56
C ALA A 146 2.72 14.53 13.75
N ARG A 147 4.03 14.32 13.62
CA ARG A 147 4.56 13.11 13.00
C ARG A 147 5.44 12.34 13.97
N TYR A 148 5.21 11.02 14.00
CA TYR A 148 5.90 10.10 14.91
C TYR A 148 6.69 9.06 14.13
N LEU A 149 7.85 8.71 14.68
CA LEU A 149 8.62 7.55 14.24
C LEU A 149 7.91 6.25 14.65
N PRO A 150 8.28 5.09 14.08
CA PRO A 150 7.63 3.82 14.42
C PRO A 150 7.69 3.42 15.90
N ASP A 151 8.59 3.99 16.69
CA ASP A 151 8.71 3.78 18.13
C ASP A 151 7.84 4.73 18.99
N GLY A 152 7.14 5.67 18.35
CA GLY A 152 6.29 6.66 19.01
C GLY A 152 6.98 7.98 19.34
N SER A 153 8.30 8.10 19.15
CA SER A 153 8.99 9.37 19.33
C SER A 153 8.63 10.36 18.21
N LEU A 154 8.61 11.67 18.52
CA LEU A 154 8.38 12.70 17.51
C LEU A 154 9.47 12.71 16.44
N ASP A 155 9.06 12.77 15.18
CA ASP A 155 9.98 12.94 14.05
C ASP A 155 10.37 14.41 13.90
N THR A 156 11.51 14.79 14.46
CA THR A 156 11.99 16.18 14.48
C THR A 156 12.32 16.76 13.11
N SER A 157 12.25 15.97 12.04
CA SER A 157 12.37 16.45 10.67
C SER A 157 11.06 17.02 10.09
N PHE A 158 9.95 16.96 10.87
CA PHE A 158 8.64 17.47 10.51
C PHE A 158 8.32 18.73 11.31
N GLY A 159 8.08 19.85 10.64
CA GLY A 159 7.74 21.11 11.27
C GLY A 159 8.75 21.55 12.34
N GLU A 160 8.27 22.02 13.45
CA GLU A 160 9.07 22.42 14.61
C GLU A 160 9.08 21.28 15.65
N GLY A 161 10.17 20.51 15.68
CA GLY A 161 10.33 19.42 16.64
C GLY A 161 9.33 18.27 16.49
N GLY A 162 8.84 18.01 15.28
CA GLY A 162 7.85 16.96 14.98
C GLY A 162 6.41 17.45 14.95
N ARG A 163 6.17 18.75 15.06
CA ARG A 163 4.84 19.38 15.21
C ARG A 163 4.66 20.53 14.23
N VAL A 164 3.43 20.75 13.78
CA VAL A 164 3.02 21.86 12.92
C VAL A 164 1.71 22.44 13.44
N LEU A 165 1.63 23.76 13.53
CA LEU A 165 0.39 24.51 13.71
C LEU A 165 0.13 25.33 12.45
N THR A 166 -1.11 25.30 11.96
CA THR A 166 -1.52 26.02 10.75
C THR A 166 -2.84 26.74 11.01
N GLU A 167 -2.81 28.05 11.01
CA GLU A 167 -4.02 28.89 11.04
C GLU A 167 -4.55 29.06 9.60
N ILE A 168 -5.84 28.85 9.40
CA ILE A 168 -6.52 29.10 8.12
C ILE A 168 -7.16 30.49 8.13
N ASP A 169 -7.83 30.82 9.22
CA ASP A 169 -8.45 32.13 9.44
C ASP A 169 -8.11 32.63 10.85
N VAL A 170 -7.88 33.92 10.99
CA VAL A 170 -7.51 34.53 12.27
C VAL A 170 -8.73 34.61 13.19
N ASP A 171 -8.56 34.30 14.46
CA ASP A 171 -9.63 34.31 15.47
C ASP A 171 -10.79 33.33 15.17
N ALA A 172 -10.50 32.19 14.53
CA ALA A 172 -11.47 31.17 14.15
C ALA A 172 -11.38 29.93 15.05
N ILE A 173 -12.51 29.20 15.16
CA ILE A 173 -12.52 27.82 15.67
C ILE A 173 -12.10 26.91 14.52
N GLU A 174 -10.99 26.23 14.67
CA GLU A 174 -10.35 25.46 13.61
C GLU A 174 -10.00 24.05 14.09
N THR A 175 -10.40 23.04 13.32
CA THR A 175 -10.09 21.63 13.61
C THR A 175 -9.90 20.86 12.32
N ALA A 176 -8.81 20.09 12.22
CA ALA A 176 -8.65 19.03 11.25
C ALA A 176 -9.29 17.75 11.78
N GLU A 177 -10.20 17.14 11.04
CA GLU A 177 -10.92 15.92 11.45
C GLU A 177 -10.29 14.65 10.85
N ALA A 178 -9.76 14.73 9.63
CA ALA A 178 -9.23 13.60 8.90
C ALA A 178 -7.89 13.90 8.22
N VAL A 179 -7.11 12.86 7.93
CA VAL A 179 -5.83 12.97 7.26
C VAL A 179 -5.59 11.81 6.28
N VAL A 180 -5.03 12.13 5.11
CA VAL A 180 -4.55 11.14 4.14
C VAL A 180 -3.12 11.47 3.71
N VAL A 181 -2.33 10.44 3.42
CA VAL A 181 -0.95 10.59 2.93
C VAL A 181 -0.91 10.25 1.44
N GLN A 182 -0.38 11.18 0.64
CA GLN A 182 -0.21 10.99 -0.80
C GLN A 182 1.02 10.11 -1.09
N PRO A 183 1.07 9.41 -2.25
CA PRO A 183 2.20 8.53 -2.60
C PRO A 183 3.57 9.23 -2.66
N ASP A 184 3.58 10.55 -2.85
CA ASP A 184 4.79 11.39 -2.86
C ASP A 184 5.21 11.85 -1.44
N GLY A 185 4.50 11.41 -0.41
CA GLY A 185 4.76 11.72 1.00
C GLY A 185 4.15 13.04 1.49
N LYS A 186 3.38 13.75 0.65
CA LYS A 186 2.61 14.92 1.08
C LYS A 186 1.44 14.49 1.94
N ILE A 187 1.03 15.36 2.84
CA ILE A 187 0.00 15.11 3.84
C ILE A 187 -1.16 16.05 3.56
N VAL A 188 -2.36 15.52 3.38
CA VAL A 188 -3.59 16.31 3.21
C VAL A 188 -4.49 16.07 4.42
N ALA A 189 -4.83 17.13 5.11
CA ALA A 189 -5.85 17.13 6.16
C ALA A 189 -7.13 17.83 5.69
N GLY A 190 -8.25 17.38 6.20
CA GLY A 190 -9.57 17.96 5.99
C GLY A 190 -10.27 18.23 7.30
N GLY A 191 -11.12 19.28 7.33
CA GLY A 191 -11.83 19.67 8.53
C GLY A 191 -12.63 20.96 8.32
N SER A 192 -12.64 21.82 9.33
CA SER A 192 -13.34 23.10 9.26
C SER A 192 -12.50 24.25 9.80
N SER A 193 -12.72 25.43 9.21
CA SER A 193 -12.32 26.71 9.75
C SER A 193 -13.57 27.57 9.85
N ASN A 194 -13.96 27.94 11.07
CA ASN A 194 -15.19 28.73 11.36
C ASN A 194 -16.47 28.17 10.67
N GLY A 195 -16.60 26.84 10.62
CA GLY A 195 -17.72 26.15 9.97
C GLY A 195 -17.69 26.18 8.44
N VAL A 196 -16.55 26.45 7.83
CA VAL A 196 -16.33 26.37 6.38
C VAL A 196 -15.47 25.14 6.08
N TRP A 197 -15.84 24.36 5.06
CA TRP A 197 -15.06 23.23 4.59
C TRP A 197 -13.67 23.67 4.20
N SER A 198 -12.66 23.04 4.79
CA SER A 198 -11.28 23.42 4.60
C SER A 198 -10.39 22.19 4.40
N LEU A 199 -9.38 22.34 3.56
CA LEU A 199 -8.30 21.38 3.39
C LEU A 199 -6.97 22.10 3.52
N VAL A 200 -5.98 21.42 4.10
CA VAL A 200 -4.59 21.87 4.14
C VAL A 200 -3.72 20.77 3.58
N ARG A 201 -2.78 21.12 2.73
CA ARG A 201 -1.72 20.20 2.32
C ARG A 201 -0.36 20.68 2.77
N TRP A 202 0.35 19.81 3.47
CA TRP A 202 1.75 20.00 3.80
C TRP A 202 2.64 19.13 2.93
N ASP A 203 3.84 19.60 2.64
CA ASP A 203 4.90 18.77 2.09
C ASP A 203 5.42 17.76 3.13
N SER A 204 6.35 16.89 2.74
CA SER A 204 6.92 15.86 3.63
C SER A 204 7.71 16.43 4.81
N SER A 205 7.99 17.73 4.84
CA SER A 205 8.66 18.42 5.95
C SER A 205 7.72 19.17 6.88
N GLY A 206 6.41 19.22 6.55
CA GLY A 206 5.39 19.92 7.34
C GLY A 206 5.16 21.37 6.94
N VAL A 207 5.74 21.82 5.83
CA VAL A 207 5.51 23.17 5.31
C VAL A 207 4.26 23.15 4.40
N PRO A 208 3.35 24.15 4.51
CA PRO A 208 2.24 24.27 3.57
C PRO A 208 2.72 24.26 2.11
N ASP A 209 2.11 23.39 1.29
CA ASP A 209 2.56 23.16 -0.09
C ASP A 209 1.94 24.17 -1.06
N PRO A 210 2.73 25.12 -1.63
CA PRO A 210 2.18 26.15 -2.52
C PRO A 210 1.66 25.59 -3.87
N ALA A 211 1.96 24.33 -4.21
CA ALA A 211 1.36 23.67 -5.36
C ALA A 211 -0.10 23.24 -5.11
N PHE A 212 -0.61 23.45 -3.90
CA PHE A 212 -2.01 23.22 -3.53
C PHE A 212 -2.68 24.57 -3.31
N SER A 213 -3.50 24.98 -4.24
CA SER A 213 -4.24 26.26 -4.25
C SER A 213 -3.39 27.54 -4.14
N GLY A 214 -2.05 27.45 -4.28
CA GLY A 214 -1.15 28.59 -4.25
C GLY A 214 -0.50 28.85 -2.88
N ASP A 215 -1.10 28.42 -1.78
CA ASP A 215 -0.61 28.63 -0.40
C ASP A 215 -0.70 27.39 0.50
N GLY A 216 -1.14 26.26 -0.05
CA GLY A 216 -1.32 25.02 0.69
C GLY A 216 -2.67 24.88 1.38
N ARG A 217 -3.60 25.82 1.18
CA ARG A 217 -4.91 25.86 1.85
C ARG A 217 -6.04 25.96 0.84
N VAL A 218 -7.16 25.30 1.13
CA VAL A 218 -8.39 25.38 0.35
C VAL A 218 -9.56 25.60 1.29
N THR A 219 -10.39 26.59 1.00
CA THR A 219 -11.69 26.75 1.65
C THR A 219 -12.80 26.65 0.60
N THR A 220 -13.87 25.91 0.92
CA THR A 220 -14.99 25.68 0.01
C THR A 220 -16.29 26.12 0.66
N ALA A 221 -16.90 27.19 0.15
CA ALA A 221 -18.15 27.70 0.67
C ALA A 221 -19.33 26.87 0.12
N LEU A 222 -20.04 26.16 1.00
CA LEU A 222 -21.15 25.27 0.66
C LEU A 222 -22.54 25.85 1.02
N GLY A 223 -22.65 27.14 1.14
CA GLY A 223 -23.89 27.84 1.47
C GLY A 223 -23.84 28.65 2.77
N PRO A 224 -24.99 29.17 3.28
CA PRO A 224 -25.01 29.99 4.47
C PRO A 224 -24.60 29.18 5.69
N THR A 225 -23.64 29.69 6.40
CA THR A 225 -22.79 29.07 7.39
C THR A 225 -23.44 28.81 8.73
N CYS A 226 -23.49 27.56 9.16
CA CYS A 226 -23.02 27.07 10.46
C CYS A 226 -22.86 25.56 10.40
N CYS A 227 -21.89 25.04 11.12
CA CYS A 227 -21.74 23.59 11.39
C CYS A 227 -21.42 22.74 10.13
N HIS A 228 -20.67 23.32 9.19
CA HIS A 228 -20.19 22.63 8.01
C HIS A 228 -18.71 22.22 8.22
N GLY A 229 -18.36 21.01 7.85
CA GLY A 229 -16.98 20.52 7.93
C GLY A 229 -16.79 19.25 7.12
N VAL A 230 -15.56 19.03 6.75
CA VAL A 230 -15.08 17.72 6.31
C VAL A 230 -14.95 16.85 7.56
N ASN A 231 -15.58 15.68 7.54
CA ASN A 231 -15.45 14.70 8.63
C ASN A 231 -14.47 13.58 8.26
N ASP A 232 -14.36 13.24 6.96
CA ASP A 232 -13.43 12.20 6.52
C ASP A 232 -12.93 12.42 5.10
N LEU A 233 -11.76 11.84 4.78
CA LEU A 233 -11.05 11.97 3.52
C LEU A 233 -10.67 10.60 2.94
N ALA A 234 -10.76 10.50 1.61
CA ALA A 234 -10.20 9.37 0.88
C ALA A 234 -9.40 9.84 -0.34
N LEU A 235 -8.28 9.17 -0.61
CA LEU A 235 -7.40 9.48 -1.73
C LEU A 235 -7.64 8.50 -2.88
N GLN A 236 -7.98 9.00 -4.07
CA GLN A 236 -8.11 8.19 -5.27
C GLN A 236 -6.73 7.87 -5.89
N ALA A 237 -6.65 6.79 -6.64
CA ALA A 237 -5.40 6.34 -7.28
C ALA A 237 -4.83 7.35 -8.30
N ASP A 238 -5.66 8.24 -8.84
CA ASP A 238 -5.27 9.35 -9.72
C ASP A 238 -4.82 10.61 -8.97
N GLY A 239 -4.78 10.55 -7.63
CA GLY A 239 -4.36 11.64 -6.74
C GLY A 239 -5.46 12.62 -6.39
N LYS A 240 -6.70 12.42 -6.87
CA LYS A 240 -7.84 13.23 -6.45
C LYS A 240 -8.24 12.92 -5.01
N ILE A 241 -8.74 13.95 -4.33
CA ILE A 241 -9.13 13.87 -2.93
C ILE A 241 -10.66 13.91 -2.86
N VAL A 242 -11.26 12.91 -2.23
CA VAL A 242 -12.68 12.85 -1.92
C VAL A 242 -12.85 13.21 -0.45
N ALA A 243 -13.68 14.21 -0.17
CA ALA A 243 -14.02 14.61 1.19
C ALA A 243 -15.52 14.38 1.42
N ALA A 244 -15.86 13.80 2.56
CA ALA A 244 -17.23 13.62 3.02
C ALA A 244 -17.48 14.40 4.31
N GLY A 245 -18.72 14.85 4.49
CA GLY A 245 -19.11 15.59 5.68
C GLY A 245 -20.53 16.11 5.58
N ARG A 246 -20.78 17.25 6.21
CA ARG A 246 -22.09 17.87 6.28
C ARG A 246 -22.08 19.30 5.79
N ALA A 247 -23.06 19.65 4.95
CA ALA A 247 -23.46 21.01 4.65
C ALA A 247 -24.99 21.16 4.83
N ALA A 248 -25.76 21.31 3.76
CA ALA A 248 -27.23 21.28 3.83
C ALA A 248 -27.81 19.84 3.94
N GLY A 249 -26.97 18.84 4.05
CA GLY A 249 -27.21 17.40 4.15
C GLY A 249 -25.89 16.65 4.07
N LEU A 250 -25.93 15.33 3.84
CA LEU A 250 -24.72 14.58 3.49
C LEU A 250 -24.12 15.22 2.23
N THR A 251 -22.87 15.59 2.31
CA THR A 251 -22.16 16.27 1.22
C THR A 251 -20.85 15.54 0.93
N VAL A 252 -20.55 15.37 -0.36
CA VAL A 252 -19.30 14.83 -0.86
C VAL A 252 -18.69 15.81 -1.83
N THR A 253 -17.43 16.15 -1.66
CA THR A 253 -16.69 16.98 -2.62
C THR A 253 -15.52 16.21 -3.18
N ARG A 254 -15.16 16.51 -4.42
CA ARG A 254 -13.95 15.97 -5.01
C ARG A 254 -13.03 17.09 -5.49
N TYR A 255 -11.77 16.99 -5.07
CA TYR A 255 -10.73 17.95 -5.44
C TYR A 255 -9.69 17.29 -6.35
N ASN A 256 -9.18 18.08 -7.27
CA ASN A 256 -8.02 17.74 -8.06
C ASN A 256 -6.72 17.73 -7.18
N PRO A 257 -5.63 17.13 -7.66
CA PRO A 257 -4.36 17.13 -6.91
C PRO A 257 -3.78 18.52 -6.61
N ASP A 258 -4.23 19.56 -7.31
CA ASP A 258 -3.83 20.95 -7.09
C ASP A 258 -4.70 21.72 -6.08
N GLY A 259 -5.76 21.08 -5.54
CA GLY A 259 -6.69 21.66 -4.58
C GLY A 259 -7.93 22.30 -5.21
N GLY A 260 -8.00 22.44 -6.53
CA GLY A 260 -9.21 22.92 -7.22
C GLY A 260 -10.31 21.87 -7.21
N LEU A 261 -11.59 22.30 -7.16
CA LEU A 261 -12.74 21.41 -7.31
C LEU A 261 -12.68 20.68 -8.66
N ASP A 262 -12.97 19.38 -8.64
CA ASP A 262 -13.07 18.58 -9.87
C ASP A 262 -14.44 18.69 -10.51
N THR A 263 -14.59 19.58 -11.47
CA THR A 263 -15.86 19.82 -12.18
C THR A 263 -16.37 18.63 -13.01
N THR A 264 -15.60 17.54 -13.12
CA THR A 264 -16.08 16.28 -13.71
C THR A 264 -16.90 15.44 -12.72
N PHE A 265 -16.94 15.84 -11.45
CA PHE A 265 -17.75 15.24 -10.40
C PHE A 265 -19.01 16.06 -10.20
N ASP A 266 -20.15 15.51 -10.56
CA ASP A 266 -21.49 16.13 -10.55
C ASP A 266 -21.61 17.49 -11.27
N GLY A 267 -20.61 17.86 -12.08
CA GLY A 267 -20.60 19.08 -12.87
C GLY A 267 -19.93 20.29 -12.20
N ASP A 268 -19.80 20.31 -10.86
CA ASP A 268 -19.17 21.40 -10.10
C ASP A 268 -18.19 20.92 -9.01
N GLY A 269 -18.03 19.60 -8.84
CA GLY A 269 -17.17 19.00 -7.82
C GLY A 269 -17.86 18.73 -6.50
N ILE A 270 -19.19 18.94 -6.39
CA ILE A 270 -19.93 18.89 -5.13
C ILE A 270 -21.24 18.11 -5.31
N VAL A 271 -21.46 17.12 -4.46
CA VAL A 271 -22.75 16.41 -4.34
C VAL A 271 -23.32 16.67 -2.96
N THR A 272 -24.56 17.14 -2.90
CA THR A 272 -25.27 17.27 -1.62
C THR A 272 -26.60 16.54 -1.71
N THR A 273 -26.84 15.61 -0.78
CA THR A 273 -28.14 14.95 -0.63
C THR A 273 -28.98 15.73 0.38
N GLY A 274 -30.29 15.78 0.19
CA GLY A 274 -31.18 16.62 0.99
C GLY A 274 -31.36 16.22 2.47
N ALA A 275 -30.73 15.14 2.94
CA ALA A 275 -30.86 14.65 4.32
C ALA A 275 -29.64 13.86 4.77
N GLY A 276 -29.41 13.83 6.09
CA GLY A 276 -28.33 13.09 6.73
C GLY A 276 -27.03 13.87 6.83
N SER A 277 -26.00 13.23 7.38
CA SER A 277 -24.61 13.69 7.42
C SER A 277 -23.70 12.55 6.94
N GLY A 278 -22.55 12.90 6.35
CA GLY A 278 -21.47 11.95 6.06
C GLY A 278 -20.41 12.04 7.16
N GLU A 279 -20.08 10.92 7.78
CA GLU A 279 -19.10 10.87 8.86
C GLU A 279 -17.85 10.09 8.45
N GLY A 280 -17.99 9.05 7.65
CA GLY A 280 -16.88 8.26 7.12
C GLY A 280 -16.98 8.06 5.61
N VAL A 281 -15.84 7.98 4.90
CA VAL A 281 -15.78 7.75 3.46
C VAL A 281 -14.78 6.65 3.09
N ALA A 282 -15.16 5.77 2.17
CA ALA A 282 -14.30 4.74 1.63
C ALA A 282 -14.46 4.61 0.11
N LEU A 283 -13.38 4.21 -0.57
CA LEU A 283 -13.35 4.04 -2.03
C LEU A 283 -13.35 2.58 -2.40
N GLN A 284 -14.30 2.15 -3.23
CA GLN A 284 -14.29 0.80 -3.80
C GLN A 284 -13.23 0.68 -4.89
N SER A 285 -12.76 -0.53 -5.14
CA SER A 285 -11.72 -0.80 -6.16
C SER A 285 -12.12 -0.40 -7.59
N ASP A 286 -13.42 -0.26 -7.85
CA ASP A 286 -13.96 0.22 -9.12
C ASP A 286 -14.14 1.75 -9.18
N GLY A 287 -13.70 2.46 -8.12
CA GLY A 287 -13.73 3.91 -7.99
C GLY A 287 -15.06 4.49 -7.49
N ARG A 288 -16.05 3.66 -7.15
CA ARG A 288 -17.25 4.11 -6.46
C ARG A 288 -16.94 4.61 -5.06
N ILE A 289 -17.74 5.56 -4.58
CA ILE A 289 -17.54 6.21 -3.29
C ILE A 289 -18.64 5.73 -2.35
N VAL A 290 -18.27 5.21 -1.19
CA VAL A 290 -19.19 4.81 -0.11
C VAL A 290 -19.04 5.80 1.03
N VAL A 291 -20.14 6.34 1.52
CA VAL A 291 -20.17 7.26 2.67
C VAL A 291 -21.12 6.67 3.72
N ALA A 292 -20.65 6.55 4.94
CA ALA A 292 -21.48 6.22 6.09
C ALA A 292 -21.71 7.47 6.96
N GLY A 293 -22.82 7.47 7.69
CA GLY A 293 -23.18 8.54 8.58
C GLY A 293 -24.56 8.32 9.21
N ARG A 294 -25.29 9.39 9.45
CA ARG A 294 -26.60 9.30 10.11
C ARG A 294 -27.71 10.02 9.35
N ASP A 295 -28.92 9.48 9.43
CA ASP A 295 -30.15 10.15 9.06
C ASP A 295 -31.18 9.97 10.19
N GLY A 296 -31.48 11.06 10.90
CA GLY A 296 -32.21 10.97 12.17
C GLY A 296 -31.42 10.11 13.19
N ASN A 297 -32.08 9.09 13.73
CA ASN A 297 -31.54 8.13 14.69
C ASN A 297 -31.15 6.79 14.04
N ALA A 298 -30.72 6.79 12.79
CA ALA A 298 -30.42 5.59 12.05
C ALA A 298 -29.06 5.70 11.31
N PHE A 299 -28.43 4.57 11.08
CA PHE A 299 -27.28 4.47 10.18
C PHE A 299 -27.72 4.82 8.77
N LEU A 300 -26.95 5.69 8.13
CA LEU A 300 -27.04 5.99 6.70
C LEU A 300 -25.80 5.44 6.00
N VAL A 301 -26.00 4.67 4.93
CA VAL A 301 -24.91 4.34 4.00
C VAL A 301 -25.34 4.76 2.60
N SER A 302 -24.55 5.60 1.97
CA SER A 302 -24.78 6.07 0.61
C SER A 302 -23.65 5.66 -0.31
N ARG A 303 -23.98 5.25 -1.54
CA ARG A 303 -22.98 4.95 -2.57
C ARG A 303 -23.17 5.83 -3.78
N PHE A 304 -22.05 6.40 -4.24
CA PHE A 304 -22.00 7.25 -5.42
C PHE A 304 -21.16 6.61 -6.51
N THR A 305 -21.54 6.87 -7.75
CA THR A 305 -20.74 6.51 -8.92
C THR A 305 -19.43 7.31 -8.95
N THR A 306 -18.51 6.93 -9.81
CA THR A 306 -17.25 7.67 -10.05
C THR A 306 -17.48 9.12 -10.50
N GLY A 307 -18.64 9.44 -11.04
CA GLY A 307 -19.06 10.78 -11.50
C GLY A 307 -19.83 11.60 -10.47
N GLY A 308 -20.09 11.07 -9.26
CA GLY A 308 -20.80 11.77 -8.19
C GLY A 308 -22.30 11.49 -8.10
N ALA A 309 -22.93 10.92 -9.12
CA ALA A 309 -24.35 10.57 -9.05
C ALA A 309 -24.59 9.44 -8.03
N PRO A 310 -25.73 9.43 -7.30
CA PRO A 310 -26.15 8.28 -6.52
C PRO A 310 -26.14 7.00 -7.37
N ASP A 311 -25.66 5.89 -6.81
CA ASP A 311 -25.53 4.64 -7.56
C ASP A 311 -26.80 3.78 -7.43
N PRO A 312 -27.64 3.68 -8.47
CA PRO A 312 -28.89 2.94 -8.38
C PRO A 312 -28.70 1.41 -8.24
N SER A 313 -27.50 0.89 -8.41
CA SER A 313 -27.20 -0.51 -8.14
C SER A 313 -27.01 -0.81 -6.63
N PHE A 314 -27.11 0.23 -5.78
CA PHE A 314 -27.06 0.13 -4.34
C PHE A 314 -28.44 0.46 -3.78
N ASP A 315 -29.17 -0.54 -3.31
CA ASP A 315 -30.54 -0.50 -2.79
C ASP A 315 -31.60 0.18 -3.70
N GLY A 316 -31.28 0.36 -4.98
CA GLY A 316 -32.19 0.93 -5.97
C GLY A 316 -32.10 2.45 -6.15
N ASP A 317 -31.63 3.19 -5.15
CA ASP A 317 -31.50 4.65 -5.19
C ASP A 317 -30.12 5.19 -4.74
N GLY A 318 -29.22 4.29 -4.38
CA GLY A 318 -27.88 4.66 -3.89
C GLY A 318 -27.81 4.90 -2.39
N ARG A 319 -28.87 4.58 -1.61
CA ARG A 319 -28.97 4.94 -0.20
C ARG A 319 -29.64 3.85 0.63
N VAL A 320 -29.06 3.52 1.77
CA VAL A 320 -29.62 2.58 2.74
C VAL A 320 -29.73 3.25 4.10
N ILE A 321 -30.89 3.12 4.74
CA ILE A 321 -31.13 3.55 6.11
C ILE A 321 -31.36 2.30 6.96
N THR A 322 -30.53 2.13 8.00
CA THR A 322 -30.59 0.98 8.90
C THR A 322 -30.89 1.42 10.32
N SER A 323 -32.06 1.02 10.82
CA SER A 323 -32.43 1.24 12.21
C SER A 323 -32.06 0.04 13.05
N PHE A 324 -31.47 0.27 14.22
CA PHE A 324 -31.28 -0.72 15.27
C PHE A 324 -32.47 -0.78 16.24
N GLY A 325 -33.29 0.27 16.25
CA GLY A 325 -34.45 0.42 17.11
C GLY A 325 -34.91 1.88 17.18
N PRO A 326 -35.74 2.24 18.19
CA PRO A 326 -36.30 3.61 18.29
C PRO A 326 -35.34 4.62 18.94
N GLU A 327 -34.28 4.16 19.59
CA GLU A 327 -33.34 4.99 20.33
C GLU A 327 -32.35 5.69 19.41
N ASP A 328 -31.51 6.58 19.98
CA ASP A 328 -30.50 7.32 19.22
C ASP A 328 -29.43 6.38 18.65
N GLY A 329 -29.07 6.61 17.39
CA GLY A 329 -28.06 5.83 16.68
C GLY A 329 -27.54 6.54 15.44
N GLY A 330 -26.34 6.18 15.01
CA GLY A 330 -25.73 6.72 13.81
C GLY A 330 -24.37 6.05 13.53
N ALA A 331 -24.02 5.94 12.27
CA ALA A 331 -22.68 5.49 11.87
C ALA A 331 -21.71 6.68 11.91
N SER A 332 -20.49 6.41 12.36
CA SER A 332 -19.38 7.37 12.40
C SER A 332 -18.26 6.99 11.44
N GLY A 333 -18.03 5.70 11.20
CA GLY A 333 -16.98 5.20 10.32
C GLY A 333 -17.43 4.14 9.35
N VAL A 334 -16.63 3.91 8.29
CA VAL A 334 -16.89 2.91 7.27
C VAL A 334 -15.62 2.22 6.79
N ALA A 335 -15.68 0.92 6.61
CA ALA A 335 -14.59 0.13 6.02
C ALA A 335 -15.13 -0.83 4.95
N LEU A 336 -14.29 -1.15 3.97
CA LEU A 336 -14.63 -2.03 2.86
C LEU A 336 -13.85 -3.34 2.96
N GLN A 337 -14.55 -4.47 3.08
CA GLN A 337 -13.94 -5.78 3.04
C GLN A 337 -13.44 -6.13 1.62
N SER A 338 -12.45 -7.01 1.53
CA SER A 338 -11.84 -7.39 0.25
C SER A 338 -12.82 -8.05 -0.75
N ASP A 339 -13.93 -8.58 -0.24
CA ASP A 339 -15.02 -9.16 -1.05
C ASP A 339 -16.08 -8.12 -1.48
N GLY A 340 -15.87 -6.85 -1.16
CA GLY A 340 -16.73 -5.73 -1.50
C GLY A 340 -17.88 -5.48 -0.52
N ARG A 341 -17.98 -6.25 0.58
CA ARG A 341 -18.92 -5.94 1.66
C ARG A 341 -18.52 -4.64 2.36
N ILE A 342 -19.53 -3.97 2.91
CA ILE A 342 -19.36 -2.67 3.58
C ILE A 342 -19.66 -2.88 5.06
N VAL A 343 -18.76 -2.42 5.93
CA VAL A 343 -18.96 -2.38 7.38
C VAL A 343 -19.07 -0.93 7.80
N ALA A 344 -20.19 -0.54 8.39
CA ALA A 344 -20.37 0.74 9.05
C ALA A 344 -20.36 0.52 10.57
N ALA A 345 -19.68 1.39 11.29
CA ALA A 345 -19.60 1.37 12.75
C ALA A 345 -19.99 2.73 13.34
N GLY A 346 -20.53 2.73 14.54
CA GLY A 346 -20.98 3.89 15.26
C GLY A 346 -21.63 3.51 16.58
N HIS A 347 -22.74 4.11 16.91
CA HIS A 347 -23.43 3.85 18.17
C HIS A 347 -24.91 3.58 18.00
N TYR A 348 -25.48 2.90 18.98
CA TYR A 348 -26.92 2.77 19.18
C TYR A 348 -27.22 2.59 20.66
N ASN A 349 -28.05 3.48 21.23
CA ASN A 349 -28.50 3.45 22.61
C ASN A 349 -27.36 3.39 23.66
N GLY A 350 -26.24 4.06 23.38
CA GLY A 350 -25.07 4.05 24.26
C GLY A 350 -24.19 2.82 24.17
N ASP A 351 -24.33 2.01 23.12
CA ASP A 351 -23.48 0.86 22.82
C ASP A 351 -22.74 1.06 21.50
N PHE A 352 -21.59 0.41 21.30
CA PHE A 352 -21.01 0.26 19.96
C PHE A 352 -22.01 -0.46 19.06
N ALA A 353 -22.23 0.03 17.88
CA ALA A 353 -23.08 -0.59 16.88
C ALA A 353 -22.35 -0.77 15.56
N LEU A 354 -22.46 -1.94 14.96
CA LEU A 354 -21.94 -2.25 13.64
C LEU A 354 -23.04 -2.82 12.74
N ALA A 355 -23.05 -2.38 11.48
CA ALA A 355 -23.88 -2.97 10.45
C ALA A 355 -23.02 -3.40 9.27
N ARG A 356 -23.29 -4.59 8.72
CA ARG A 356 -22.61 -5.07 7.51
C ARG A 356 -23.59 -5.21 6.37
N TYR A 357 -23.17 -4.70 5.21
CA TYR A 357 -23.95 -4.70 3.99
C TYR A 357 -23.27 -5.51 2.90
N ASN A 358 -24.06 -6.21 2.10
CA ASN A 358 -23.59 -6.81 0.85
C ASN A 358 -23.30 -5.73 -0.21
N THR A 359 -22.73 -6.13 -1.34
CA THR A 359 -22.36 -5.24 -2.43
C THR A 359 -23.52 -4.48 -3.07
N GLY A 360 -24.76 -4.95 -2.87
CA GLY A 360 -25.99 -4.34 -3.37
C GLY A 360 -26.70 -3.41 -2.37
N GLY A 361 -26.20 -3.28 -1.14
CA GLY A 361 -26.76 -2.41 -0.11
C GLY A 361 -27.64 -3.13 0.92
N GLY A 362 -28.10 -4.35 0.66
CA GLY A 362 -28.85 -5.13 1.65
C GLY A 362 -27.98 -5.53 2.85
N LEU A 363 -28.59 -5.60 4.05
CA LEU A 363 -27.92 -6.16 5.23
C LEU A 363 -27.44 -7.59 4.96
N ASP A 364 -26.28 -7.93 5.49
CA ASP A 364 -25.68 -9.25 5.37
C ASP A 364 -26.06 -10.15 6.57
N PRO A 365 -27.01 -11.11 6.42
CA PRO A 365 -27.49 -11.91 7.54
C PRO A 365 -26.43 -12.84 8.14
N ASP A 366 -25.32 -13.06 7.46
CA ASP A 366 -24.21 -13.84 8.01
C ASP A 366 -23.42 -13.07 9.10
N PHE A 367 -23.70 -11.78 9.29
CA PHE A 367 -23.08 -10.94 10.31
C PHE A 367 -24.07 -10.71 11.47
N GLY A 368 -23.76 -11.22 12.66
CA GLY A 368 -24.62 -11.12 13.83
C GLY A 368 -25.99 -11.79 13.69
N GLY A 369 -26.23 -12.52 12.58
CA GLY A 369 -27.50 -13.22 12.31
C GLY A 369 -28.55 -12.39 11.57
N ASP A 370 -28.44 -11.05 11.56
CA ASP A 370 -29.36 -10.14 10.87
C ASP A 370 -28.66 -8.95 10.17
N GLY A 371 -27.33 -8.97 10.13
CA GLY A 371 -26.50 -7.91 9.57
C GLY A 371 -26.12 -6.81 10.55
N ARG A 372 -26.46 -6.95 11.86
CA ARG A 372 -26.24 -5.94 12.89
C ARG A 372 -25.66 -6.55 14.16
N VAL A 373 -24.80 -5.81 14.84
CA VAL A 373 -24.20 -6.19 16.11
C VAL A 373 -24.13 -4.96 17.01
N THR A 374 -24.43 -5.14 18.31
CA THR A 374 -24.15 -4.14 19.35
C THR A 374 -23.19 -4.73 20.38
N THR A 375 -22.37 -3.87 20.99
CA THR A 375 -21.40 -4.28 22.03
C THR A 375 -21.39 -3.26 23.14
N ASP A 376 -21.80 -3.73 24.32
CA ASP A 376 -21.82 -2.98 25.57
C ASP A 376 -20.47 -3.17 26.30
N PHE A 377 -19.79 -2.09 26.65
CA PHE A 377 -18.60 -2.09 27.50
C PHE A 377 -18.96 -1.92 29.00
N GLY A 378 -20.25 -1.83 29.30
CA GLY A 378 -20.78 -1.71 30.67
C GLY A 378 -21.06 -0.28 31.12
N GLY A 379 -20.90 0.70 30.24
CA GLY A 379 -21.21 2.11 30.45
C GLY A 379 -22.50 2.55 29.79
N PRO A 380 -23.00 3.76 30.10
CA PRO A 380 -24.20 4.31 29.47
C PRO A 380 -23.93 5.00 28.12
N ASP A 381 -22.67 5.29 27.79
CA ASP A 381 -22.29 6.16 26.69
C ASP A 381 -21.12 5.55 25.90
N ASP A 382 -21.27 4.28 25.44
CA ASP A 382 -20.29 3.65 24.56
C ASP A 382 -20.59 4.05 23.10
N ALA A 383 -19.57 4.42 22.35
CA ALA A 383 -19.72 4.81 20.95
C ALA A 383 -18.47 4.49 20.13
N ALA A 384 -18.59 3.73 19.06
CA ALA A 384 -17.51 3.61 18.09
C ALA A 384 -17.40 4.89 17.26
N ALA A 385 -16.19 5.43 17.19
CA ALA A 385 -15.90 6.59 16.35
C ALA A 385 -15.43 6.17 14.96
N GLN A 386 -14.63 5.09 14.86
CA GLN A 386 -14.09 4.64 13.58
C GLN A 386 -13.93 3.12 13.54
N VAL A 387 -13.76 2.58 12.33
CA VAL A 387 -13.60 1.14 12.07
C VAL A 387 -12.47 0.90 11.08
N ALA A 388 -11.62 -0.07 11.39
CA ALA A 388 -10.53 -0.52 10.52
C ALA A 388 -10.59 -2.04 10.31
N LEU A 389 -10.00 -2.50 9.22
CA LEU A 389 -9.91 -3.92 8.90
C LEU A 389 -8.49 -4.43 9.07
N GLN A 390 -8.34 -5.58 9.71
CA GLN A 390 -7.08 -6.32 9.72
C GLN A 390 -6.94 -7.14 8.43
N ALA A 391 -5.70 -7.47 8.08
CA ALA A 391 -5.39 -8.23 6.87
C ALA A 391 -6.05 -9.62 6.85
N ASP A 392 -6.35 -10.20 8.03
CA ASP A 392 -7.07 -11.47 8.19
C ASP A 392 -8.61 -11.33 8.10
N GLY A 393 -9.09 -10.13 7.76
CA GLY A 393 -10.50 -9.82 7.59
C GLY A 393 -11.26 -9.53 8.89
N LYS A 394 -10.59 -9.54 10.04
CA LYS A 394 -11.19 -9.12 11.31
C LYS A 394 -11.47 -7.62 11.30
N ILE A 395 -12.51 -7.24 12.03
CA ILE A 395 -13.00 -5.86 12.10
C ILE A 395 -12.63 -5.30 13.47
N VAL A 396 -11.95 -4.17 13.50
CA VAL A 396 -11.60 -3.44 14.72
C VAL A 396 -12.40 -2.14 14.74
N ALA A 397 -13.28 -1.98 15.71
CA ALA A 397 -13.96 -0.72 16.00
C ALA A 397 -13.29 -0.08 17.22
N ALA A 398 -13.04 1.23 17.17
CA ALA A 398 -12.45 2.00 18.25
C ALA A 398 -13.30 3.22 18.56
N GLY A 399 -13.30 3.64 19.81
CA GLY A 399 -14.12 4.77 20.24
C GLY A 399 -14.07 5.01 21.74
N LEU A 400 -15.21 5.41 22.29
CA LEU A 400 -15.43 5.73 23.68
C LEU A 400 -16.06 4.56 24.40
N ALA A 401 -15.48 4.11 25.50
CA ALA A 401 -16.10 3.19 26.45
C ALA A 401 -16.41 3.96 27.76
N GLY A 402 -17.69 4.15 28.07
CA GLY A 402 -18.15 4.82 29.28
C GLY A 402 -17.97 3.94 30.51
N THR A 403 -17.97 4.54 31.70
CA THR A 403 -17.94 3.81 32.96
C THR A 403 -19.21 4.03 33.77
N VAL A 404 -19.75 2.94 34.35
CA VAL A 404 -20.97 3.01 35.16
C VAL A 404 -20.76 3.93 36.38
N GLY A 405 -21.53 5.02 36.46
CA GLY A 405 -21.61 5.88 37.60
C GLY A 405 -20.52 6.94 37.73
N SER A 406 -19.72 7.18 36.72
CA SER A 406 -18.77 8.28 36.61
C SER A 406 -18.92 9.05 35.31
N PHE A 407 -18.43 10.28 35.24
CA PHE A 407 -18.25 11.04 33.97
C PHE A 407 -16.89 10.71 33.31
N GLU A 408 -16.25 9.63 33.74
CA GLU A 408 -15.01 9.16 33.17
C GLU A 408 -15.35 8.28 31.95
N ALA A 409 -14.63 8.50 30.89
CA ALA A 409 -14.73 7.70 29.68
C ALA A 409 -13.34 7.26 29.26
N HIS A 410 -13.25 6.04 28.82
CA HIS A 410 -12.00 5.39 28.48
C HIS A 410 -11.94 5.07 26.99
N ARG A 411 -10.74 4.77 26.51
CA ARG A 411 -10.53 4.31 25.14
C ARG A 411 -11.01 2.88 25.01
N GLY A 412 -12.04 2.67 24.18
CA GLY A 412 -12.65 1.37 23.91
C GLY A 412 -12.26 0.83 22.54
N LEU A 413 -11.88 -0.45 22.47
CA LEU A 413 -11.71 -1.18 21.23
C LEU A 413 -12.50 -2.50 21.30
N ALA A 414 -13.19 -2.84 20.20
CA ALA A 414 -13.80 -4.14 20.02
C ALA A 414 -13.30 -4.76 18.73
N ARG A 415 -12.95 -6.07 18.78
CA ARG A 415 -12.59 -6.82 17.59
C ARG A 415 -13.61 -7.91 17.30
N TYR A 416 -14.09 -7.92 16.06
CA TYR A 416 -15.10 -8.85 15.59
C TYR A 416 -14.54 -9.77 14.52
N LEU A 417 -15.07 -10.98 14.45
CA LEU A 417 -14.82 -11.89 13.35
C LEU A 417 -15.51 -11.35 12.09
N GLY A 418 -14.75 -11.08 11.06
CA GLY A 418 -15.26 -10.45 9.85
C GLY A 418 -16.06 -11.39 8.92
N GLY A 419 -15.77 -12.68 8.94
CA GLY A 419 -16.48 -13.73 8.20
C GLY A 419 -16.89 -13.34 6.79
N GLY A 420 -15.98 -13.30 5.87
CA GLY A 420 -16.27 -12.87 4.49
C GLY A 420 -15.01 -12.77 3.65
N GLY A 421 -13.87 -12.73 4.32
CA GLY A 421 -12.63 -13.18 3.72
C GLY A 421 -12.57 -14.70 3.88
N THR A 422 -12.30 -15.46 2.86
CA THR A 422 -11.43 -16.60 3.09
C THR A 422 -10.37 -16.05 4.06
N GLU A 423 -10.22 -16.69 5.25
CA GLU A 423 -9.02 -16.48 6.09
C GLU A 423 -7.85 -16.20 5.13
N PRO A 424 -7.15 -15.05 5.22
CA PRO A 424 -6.10 -14.76 4.25
C PRO A 424 -5.29 -16.02 4.18
N PRO A 425 -5.10 -16.64 3.03
CA PRO A 425 -4.43 -17.93 2.95
C PRO A 425 -3.15 -17.76 3.73
N ALA A 426 -2.97 -18.57 4.78
CA ALA A 426 -1.98 -18.42 5.84
C ALA A 426 -0.73 -17.75 5.27
N GLY A 427 -0.36 -16.60 5.81
CA GLY A 427 0.52 -15.64 5.16
C GLY A 427 1.73 -16.29 4.48
N ALA A 428 2.04 -15.89 3.29
CA ALA A 428 3.21 -16.39 2.57
C ALA A 428 4.30 -15.32 2.61
N ASP A 429 5.33 -15.53 3.39
CA ASP A 429 6.52 -14.67 3.44
C ASP A 429 7.30 -14.83 2.12
N VAL A 430 7.13 -13.86 1.21
CA VAL A 430 7.93 -13.79 -0.01
C VAL A 430 9.06 -12.77 0.17
N SER A 431 10.26 -13.14 -0.18
CA SER A 431 11.43 -12.27 -0.10
C SER A 431 12.11 -12.13 -1.44
N VAL A 432 12.85 -11.03 -1.59
CA VAL A 432 13.69 -10.80 -2.75
C VAL A 432 15.13 -10.50 -2.34
N THR A 433 16.07 -11.08 -3.07
CA THR A 433 17.48 -10.70 -2.98
C THR A 433 17.97 -10.29 -4.37
N LYS A 434 18.90 -9.32 -4.41
CA LYS A 434 19.43 -8.79 -5.66
C LYS A 434 20.95 -8.72 -5.62
N THR A 435 21.59 -9.23 -6.67
CA THR A 435 23.03 -9.13 -6.87
C THR A 435 23.31 -8.55 -8.24
N GLY A 436 24.51 -7.98 -8.40
CA GLY A 436 24.94 -7.37 -9.65
C GLY A 436 26.33 -6.71 -9.49
N PRO A 437 26.91 -6.18 -10.55
CA PRO A 437 28.22 -5.56 -10.50
C PRO A 437 28.21 -4.30 -9.62
N SER A 438 29.33 -4.02 -8.97
CA SER A 438 29.52 -2.75 -8.24
C SER A 438 29.93 -1.61 -9.18
N ALA A 439 30.53 -1.95 -10.31
CA ALA A 439 30.93 -1.00 -11.36
C ALA A 439 30.94 -1.68 -12.72
N VAL A 440 30.65 -0.92 -13.77
CA VAL A 440 30.77 -1.32 -15.18
C VAL A 440 31.34 -0.14 -15.96
N SER A 441 31.89 -0.39 -17.15
CA SER A 441 32.25 0.69 -18.07
C SER A 441 31.16 0.88 -19.12
N ILE A 442 31.07 2.08 -19.69
CA ILE A 442 30.28 2.31 -20.90
C ILE A 442 30.70 1.31 -21.97
N GLY A 443 29.74 0.71 -22.67
CA GLY A 443 29.93 -0.36 -23.64
C GLY A 443 30.08 -1.75 -23.05
N ASP A 444 29.99 -1.92 -21.71
CA ASP A 444 29.83 -3.21 -21.05
C ASP A 444 28.38 -3.36 -20.57
N THR A 445 27.89 -4.59 -20.50
CA THR A 445 26.57 -4.85 -19.93
C THR A 445 26.65 -5.06 -18.42
N ALA A 446 25.66 -4.54 -17.70
CA ALA A 446 25.41 -4.84 -16.30
C ALA A 446 24.40 -5.97 -16.20
N THR A 447 24.80 -7.11 -15.63
CA THR A 447 23.90 -8.24 -15.38
C THR A 447 23.49 -8.28 -13.92
N TYR A 448 22.19 -8.17 -13.66
CA TYR A 448 21.60 -8.29 -12.34
C TYR A 448 20.90 -9.63 -12.19
N THR A 449 21.07 -10.25 -11.04
CA THR A 449 20.35 -11.49 -10.70
C THR A 449 19.46 -11.20 -9.52
N VAL A 450 18.16 -11.41 -9.70
CA VAL A 450 17.12 -11.25 -8.69
C VAL A 450 16.59 -12.63 -8.32
N ARG A 451 16.63 -12.97 -7.04
CA ARG A 451 16.06 -14.21 -6.53
C ARG A 451 14.86 -13.90 -5.67
N VAL A 452 13.71 -14.42 -6.06
CA VAL A 452 12.45 -14.38 -5.30
C VAL A 452 12.30 -15.70 -4.57
N THR A 453 11.97 -15.68 -3.28
CA THR A 453 11.82 -16.89 -2.46
C THR A 453 10.55 -16.80 -1.63
N ASN A 454 9.77 -17.88 -1.54
CA ASN A 454 8.76 -18.06 -0.52
C ASN A 454 9.42 -18.74 0.70
N ASN A 455 9.54 -18.01 1.82
CA ASN A 455 10.17 -18.48 3.05
C ASN A 455 9.21 -19.25 3.96
N SER A 456 7.91 -19.23 3.67
CA SER A 456 6.90 -19.95 4.45
C SER A 456 7.15 -21.45 4.42
N THR A 457 6.96 -22.12 5.53
CA THR A 457 7.13 -23.59 5.65
C THR A 457 5.85 -24.36 5.32
N THR A 458 4.69 -23.72 5.33
CA THR A 458 3.38 -24.36 5.19
C THR A 458 2.53 -23.80 4.05
N THR A 459 2.73 -22.52 3.68
CA THR A 459 1.83 -21.80 2.77
C THR A 459 2.51 -21.53 1.44
N ALA A 460 1.82 -21.87 0.34
CA ALA A 460 2.25 -21.50 -1.00
C ALA A 460 1.95 -20.03 -1.29
N ALA A 461 2.92 -19.29 -1.83
CA ALA A 461 2.68 -17.95 -2.37
C ALA A 461 2.13 -18.06 -3.78
N THR A 462 0.91 -17.56 -4.02
CA THR A 462 0.26 -17.59 -5.34
C THR A 462 0.27 -16.21 -6.00
N SER A 463 0.13 -16.16 -7.32
CA SER A 463 0.16 -14.91 -8.10
C SER A 463 1.38 -14.03 -7.78
N VAL A 464 2.53 -14.66 -7.56
CA VAL A 464 3.76 -13.93 -7.25
C VAL A 464 4.18 -13.10 -8.46
N GLN A 465 4.36 -11.81 -8.21
CA GLN A 465 4.84 -10.84 -9.19
C GLN A 465 6.12 -10.19 -8.71
N LEU A 466 7.06 -10.01 -9.63
CA LEU A 466 8.25 -9.19 -9.44
C LEU A 466 8.13 -7.94 -10.29
N THR A 467 8.34 -6.79 -9.70
CA THR A 467 8.55 -5.51 -10.39
C THR A 467 9.98 -5.06 -10.11
N ASP A 468 10.70 -4.75 -11.16
CA ASP A 468 12.07 -4.30 -11.09
C ASP A 468 12.21 -2.96 -11.81
N VAL A 469 12.78 -1.96 -11.16
CA VAL A 469 12.91 -0.58 -11.66
C VAL A 469 14.37 -0.19 -11.68
N LEU A 470 14.88 0.04 -12.90
CA LEU A 470 16.22 0.54 -13.14
C LEU A 470 16.17 2.05 -13.35
N THR A 471 16.82 2.78 -12.46
CA THR A 471 16.99 4.24 -12.55
C THR A 471 18.43 4.60 -12.95
N GLY A 472 18.58 5.70 -13.69
CA GLY A 472 19.84 6.10 -14.31
C GLY A 472 19.79 5.95 -15.83
N THR A 473 20.90 6.21 -16.50
CA THR A 473 20.95 6.21 -17.97
C THR A 473 21.43 4.85 -18.48
N ALA A 474 20.51 3.90 -18.63
CA ALA A 474 20.77 2.59 -19.21
C ALA A 474 19.53 2.06 -19.92
N THR A 475 19.75 1.19 -20.91
CA THR A 475 18.69 0.44 -21.62
C THR A 475 18.65 -0.98 -21.08
N ILE A 476 17.46 -1.51 -20.80
CA ILE A 476 17.26 -2.92 -20.48
C ILE A 476 17.24 -3.72 -21.79
N LEU A 477 18.26 -4.54 -22.00
CA LEU A 477 18.40 -5.35 -23.22
C LEU A 477 17.55 -6.64 -23.14
N SER A 478 17.51 -7.27 -21.97
CA SER A 478 16.74 -8.49 -21.77
C SER A 478 16.37 -8.71 -20.29
N ALA A 479 15.28 -9.43 -20.08
CA ALA A 479 14.90 -9.98 -18.79
C ALA A 479 14.39 -11.41 -18.99
N THR A 480 15.01 -12.36 -18.31
CA THR A 480 14.66 -13.78 -18.38
C THR A 480 14.39 -14.34 -17.00
N THR A 481 13.55 -15.37 -16.90
CA THR A 481 13.24 -16.03 -15.64
C THR A 481 13.25 -17.54 -15.84
N ASP A 482 13.64 -18.28 -14.80
CA ASP A 482 13.51 -19.73 -14.75
C ASP A 482 12.07 -20.19 -14.46
N ARG A 483 11.17 -19.25 -14.11
CA ARG A 483 9.78 -19.53 -13.80
C ARG A 483 8.86 -18.37 -14.20
N GLY A 484 7.80 -18.69 -14.95
CA GLY A 484 6.85 -17.68 -15.42
C GLY A 484 7.33 -16.91 -16.65
N THR A 485 6.92 -15.66 -16.77
CA THR A 485 7.25 -14.80 -17.93
C THR A 485 7.57 -13.39 -17.48
N CYS A 486 8.51 -12.73 -18.16
CA CYS A 486 8.85 -11.33 -17.93
C CYS A 486 8.45 -10.47 -19.14
N THR A 487 8.09 -9.22 -18.87
CA THR A 487 7.89 -8.15 -19.84
C THR A 487 8.77 -6.97 -19.50
N THR A 488 9.29 -6.28 -20.52
CA THR A 488 10.17 -5.13 -20.37
C THR A 488 9.54 -3.90 -20.99
N VAL A 489 9.66 -2.77 -20.32
CA VAL A 489 9.41 -1.43 -20.84
C VAL A 489 10.61 -0.55 -20.45
N PRO A 490 10.82 0.63 -21.04
CA PRO A 490 11.95 1.47 -20.68
C PRO A 490 12.07 1.68 -19.16
N GLY A 491 13.21 1.28 -18.58
CA GLY A 491 13.52 1.40 -17.15
C GLY A 491 12.76 0.44 -16.22
N ARG A 492 11.97 -0.49 -16.72
CA ARG A 492 11.17 -1.40 -15.87
C ARG A 492 11.05 -2.81 -16.44
N VAL A 493 11.16 -3.80 -15.56
CA VAL A 493 10.83 -5.21 -15.80
C VAL A 493 9.66 -5.60 -14.91
N THR A 494 8.70 -6.35 -15.45
CA THR A 494 7.64 -6.98 -14.68
C THR A 494 7.59 -8.46 -15.01
N CYS A 495 7.69 -9.32 -13.98
CA CYS A 495 7.66 -10.77 -14.17
C CYS A 495 6.48 -11.38 -13.41
N ALA A 496 5.61 -12.11 -14.13
CA ALA A 496 4.59 -12.96 -13.55
C ALA A 496 5.22 -14.33 -13.23
N ILE A 497 5.64 -14.54 -11.99
CA ILE A 497 6.34 -15.75 -11.54
C ILE A 497 5.36 -16.91 -11.29
N GLY A 498 4.13 -16.58 -10.86
CA GLY A 498 3.09 -17.56 -10.56
C GLY A 498 3.16 -18.07 -9.12
N THR A 499 3.08 -19.39 -8.92
CA THR A 499 3.03 -19.97 -7.56
C THR A 499 4.41 -20.43 -7.10
N LEU A 500 4.85 -20.00 -5.92
CA LEU A 500 6.02 -20.52 -5.22
C LEU A 500 5.58 -21.39 -4.03
N ASN A 501 6.02 -22.63 -4.01
CA ASN A 501 5.68 -23.59 -2.95
C ASN A 501 6.40 -23.24 -1.64
N PRO A 502 5.94 -23.76 -0.48
CA PRO A 502 6.62 -23.58 0.78
C PRO A 502 8.05 -24.17 0.78
N VAL A 503 8.93 -23.60 1.60
CA VAL A 503 10.29 -24.17 1.83
C VAL A 503 10.15 -25.55 2.47
N GLY A 504 10.83 -26.56 1.90
CA GLY A 504 10.74 -27.95 2.34
C GLY A 504 9.59 -28.75 1.74
N GLY A 505 8.72 -28.11 0.96
CA GLY A 505 7.68 -28.75 0.12
C GLY A 505 8.24 -29.35 -1.18
N PRO A 506 7.35 -29.88 -2.06
CA PRO A 506 7.74 -30.27 -3.41
C PRO A 506 8.38 -29.07 -4.11
N SER A 507 9.39 -29.30 -4.95
CA SER A 507 10.27 -28.30 -5.58
C SER A 507 9.57 -27.02 -6.06
N GLY A 508 10.24 -25.86 -5.98
CA GLY A 508 9.77 -24.59 -6.54
C GLY A 508 9.40 -23.52 -5.51
N SER A 509 10.14 -23.44 -4.41
CA SER A 509 10.00 -22.35 -3.42
C SER A 509 10.69 -21.06 -3.83
N ALA A 510 11.37 -21.01 -4.96
CA ALA A 510 12.06 -19.83 -5.45
C ALA A 510 12.02 -19.72 -6.97
N ALA A 511 12.25 -18.52 -7.46
CA ALA A 511 12.46 -18.17 -8.85
C ALA A 511 13.68 -17.25 -8.98
N THR A 512 14.36 -17.33 -10.12
CA THR A 512 15.49 -16.49 -10.46
C THR A 512 15.18 -15.69 -11.71
N VAL A 513 15.37 -14.37 -11.63
CA VAL A 513 15.24 -13.46 -12.78
C VAL A 513 16.61 -12.86 -13.07
N THR A 514 17.01 -12.90 -14.35
CA THR A 514 18.24 -12.29 -14.85
C THR A 514 17.89 -11.10 -15.72
N ILE A 515 18.43 -9.93 -15.39
CA ILE A 515 18.21 -8.67 -16.11
C ILE A 515 19.56 -8.20 -16.65
N VAL A 516 19.61 -7.92 -17.95
CA VAL A 516 20.81 -7.39 -18.62
C VAL A 516 20.50 -5.95 -19.06
N ALA A 517 21.33 -5.03 -18.61
CA ALA A 517 21.19 -3.61 -18.93
C ALA A 517 22.50 -3.05 -19.48
N GLU A 518 22.39 -2.12 -20.42
CA GLU A 518 23.51 -1.42 -21.05
C GLU A 518 23.51 0.05 -20.68
N PRO A 519 24.51 0.53 -19.93
CA PRO A 519 24.63 1.93 -19.60
C PRO A 519 25.20 2.77 -20.75
N SER A 520 24.56 3.90 -21.03
CA SER A 520 24.94 4.83 -22.09
C SER A 520 25.65 6.11 -21.62
N ARG A 521 25.77 6.30 -20.30
CA ARG A 521 26.48 7.46 -19.70
C ARG A 521 27.14 7.09 -18.37
N THR A 522 28.21 7.81 -18.02
CA THR A 522 28.81 7.72 -16.69
C THR A 522 27.87 8.22 -15.61
N GLY A 523 27.92 7.63 -14.44
CA GLY A 523 27.07 8.00 -13.30
C GLY A 523 26.74 6.79 -12.42
N THR A 524 25.57 6.80 -11.85
CA THR A 524 25.09 5.74 -10.97
C THR A 524 23.79 5.14 -11.53
N LEU A 525 23.74 3.82 -11.62
CA LEU A 525 22.52 3.07 -11.82
C LEU A 525 22.05 2.55 -10.47
N THR A 526 20.78 2.72 -10.17
CA THR A 526 20.13 2.06 -9.03
C THR A 526 19.03 1.16 -9.56
N ASP A 527 19.13 -0.11 -9.22
CA ASP A 527 18.24 -1.15 -9.71
C ASP A 527 17.51 -1.78 -8.51
N THR A 528 16.19 -1.59 -8.44
CA THR A 528 15.36 -1.94 -7.28
C THR A 528 14.28 -2.92 -7.67
N ALA A 529 14.31 -4.08 -7.03
CA ALA A 529 13.37 -5.18 -7.20
C ALA A 529 12.36 -5.18 -6.04
N THR A 530 11.07 -5.34 -6.34
CA THR A 530 10.00 -5.49 -5.36
C THR A 530 9.15 -6.71 -5.72
N VAL A 531 8.86 -7.58 -4.74
CA VAL A 531 8.02 -8.76 -4.93
C VAL A 531 6.69 -8.60 -4.19
N THR A 532 5.63 -9.15 -4.78
CA THR A 532 4.28 -9.25 -4.18
C THR A 532 3.69 -10.62 -4.43
N ALA A 533 2.74 -11.04 -3.59
CA ALA A 533 1.95 -12.27 -3.74
C ALA A 533 0.48 -11.99 -3.44
N ALA A 534 -0.40 -12.96 -3.75
CA ALA A 534 -1.83 -12.86 -3.40
C ALA A 534 -2.07 -13.02 -1.88
N GLN A 535 -1.16 -13.69 -1.18
CA GLN A 535 -1.21 -13.87 0.26
C GLN A 535 -0.62 -12.65 0.96
N THR A 536 -1.14 -12.34 2.15
CA THR A 536 -0.53 -11.35 3.04
C THR A 536 0.87 -11.81 3.42
N ASP A 537 1.84 -10.92 3.27
CA ASP A 537 3.22 -11.18 3.67
C ASP A 537 3.45 -10.64 5.09
N PRO A 538 3.81 -11.52 6.05
CA PRO A 538 4.04 -11.10 7.42
C PRO A 538 5.38 -10.36 7.63
N ALA A 539 6.26 -10.36 6.61
CA ALA A 539 7.62 -9.82 6.69
C ALA A 539 7.94 -8.86 5.53
N THR A 540 7.06 -7.88 5.26
CA THR A 540 7.16 -6.98 4.10
C THR A 540 8.50 -6.23 3.97
N GLY A 541 9.29 -6.15 5.03
CA GLY A 541 10.62 -5.54 5.02
C GLY A 541 11.64 -6.27 4.14
N ASN A 542 11.40 -7.55 3.77
CA ASN A 542 12.26 -8.34 2.88
C ASN A 542 11.76 -8.41 1.43
N ASN A 543 10.67 -7.70 1.12
CA ASN A 543 10.04 -7.69 -0.22
C ASN A 543 10.70 -6.75 -1.22
N THR A 544 11.70 -5.99 -0.80
CA THR A 544 12.43 -5.06 -1.65
C THR A 544 13.93 -5.25 -1.50
N ALA A 545 14.64 -5.26 -2.62
CA ALA A 545 16.10 -5.29 -2.65
C ALA A 545 16.64 -4.38 -3.74
N SER A 546 17.69 -3.61 -3.42
CA SER A 546 18.30 -2.66 -4.34
C SER A 546 19.78 -2.99 -4.57
N ARG A 547 20.26 -2.66 -5.77
CA ARG A 547 21.67 -2.73 -6.13
C ARG A 547 22.11 -1.44 -6.83
N THR A 548 23.19 -0.86 -6.36
CA THR A 548 23.81 0.31 -6.96
C THR A 548 25.04 -0.11 -7.76
N THR A 549 25.17 0.39 -8.99
CA THR A 549 26.28 0.14 -9.92
C THR A 549 26.85 1.47 -10.38
N THR A 550 28.15 1.67 -10.20
CA THR A 550 28.87 2.85 -10.73
C THR A 550 29.21 2.61 -12.20
N VAL A 551 28.77 3.49 -13.07
CA VAL A 551 29.16 3.49 -14.48
C VAL A 551 30.36 4.43 -14.69
N ASN A 552 31.48 3.87 -15.11
CA ASN A 552 32.70 4.61 -15.45
C ASN A 552 32.96 4.57 -16.97
N ASN A 553 33.99 5.23 -17.41
CA ASN A 553 34.47 5.19 -18.80
C ASN A 553 35.92 4.65 -18.85
N ASN A 554 36.12 3.46 -18.28
CA ASN A 554 37.46 2.85 -18.25
C ASN A 554 37.95 2.40 -19.63
N ARG A 555 37.05 2.22 -20.60
CA ARG A 555 37.42 1.99 -22.01
C ARG A 555 37.97 3.25 -22.66
N GLY A 556 37.70 4.44 -22.10
CA GLY A 556 38.17 5.72 -22.64
C GLY A 556 37.39 6.18 -23.87
N CYS A 557 36.10 5.74 -24.02
CA CYS A 557 35.26 6.13 -25.16
C CYS A 557 35.26 7.65 -25.35
N THR A 558 35.71 8.10 -26.52
CA THR A 558 35.72 9.52 -26.95
C THR A 558 34.43 9.85 -27.71
N LEU A 559 33.86 8.87 -28.38
CA LEU A 559 32.56 8.94 -29.05
C LEU A 559 31.69 7.78 -28.58
N ILE A 560 30.47 8.10 -28.18
CA ILE A 560 29.52 7.13 -27.61
C ILE A 560 28.21 7.23 -28.35
N GLY A 561 27.69 6.09 -28.84
CA GLY A 561 26.39 5.93 -29.48
C GLY A 561 25.22 5.86 -28.51
N THR A 562 24.13 5.33 -29.00
CA THR A 562 22.89 5.07 -28.25
C THR A 562 22.60 3.55 -28.24
N SER A 563 21.43 3.14 -27.73
CA SER A 563 20.97 1.76 -27.83
C SER A 563 20.16 1.47 -29.11
N GLY A 564 20.17 2.36 -30.08
CA GLY A 564 19.50 2.22 -31.37
C GLY A 564 20.50 2.38 -32.51
N ALA A 565 20.09 2.10 -33.77
CA ALA A 565 20.96 2.20 -34.92
C ALA A 565 21.56 3.59 -35.10
N ASP A 566 22.88 3.69 -34.98
CA ASP A 566 23.65 4.94 -35.06
C ASP A 566 24.49 5.01 -36.33
N THR A 567 24.85 6.24 -36.70
CA THR A 567 25.91 6.52 -37.68
C THR A 567 26.97 7.41 -37.02
N LEU A 568 28.09 6.80 -36.69
CA LEU A 568 29.18 7.45 -35.94
C LEU A 568 30.37 7.72 -36.86
N ASN A 569 30.89 8.92 -36.78
CA ASN A 569 32.09 9.32 -37.53
C ASN A 569 33.15 9.84 -36.54
N GLY A 570 34.29 9.18 -36.54
CA GLY A 570 35.47 9.63 -35.79
C GLY A 570 36.11 10.88 -36.39
N THR A 571 37.28 11.22 -35.85
CA THR A 571 37.98 12.46 -36.16
C THR A 571 39.23 12.20 -37.04
N TYR A 572 40.18 13.14 -37.02
CA TYR A 572 41.52 12.98 -37.61
C TYR A 572 42.56 12.42 -36.65
N GLY A 573 42.22 12.24 -35.39
CA GLY A 573 43.07 11.73 -34.33
C GLY A 573 42.59 10.37 -33.83
N ALA A 574 43.40 9.73 -32.99
CA ALA A 574 43.06 8.46 -32.41
C ALA A 574 41.77 8.56 -31.55
N ASP A 575 40.75 7.84 -31.94
CA ASP A 575 39.45 7.78 -31.28
C ASP A 575 39.22 6.43 -30.61
N VAL A 576 38.44 6.45 -29.53
CA VAL A 576 37.82 5.26 -28.96
C VAL A 576 36.29 5.40 -29.13
N ILE A 577 35.73 4.63 -30.04
CA ILE A 577 34.32 4.69 -30.43
C ILE A 577 33.58 3.51 -29.81
N CYS A 578 32.56 3.79 -28.98
CA CYS A 578 31.69 2.81 -28.36
C CYS A 578 30.29 3.01 -28.93
N ALA A 579 29.86 2.16 -29.90
CA ALA A 579 28.60 2.37 -30.59
C ALA A 579 27.40 1.90 -29.72
N LEU A 580 27.64 1.01 -28.76
CA LEU A 580 26.65 0.39 -27.87
C LEU A 580 25.81 -0.67 -28.62
N SER A 581 24.52 -0.82 -28.25
CA SER A 581 23.63 -1.79 -28.93
C SER A 581 22.90 -1.10 -30.10
N GLY A 582 22.57 -1.85 -31.10
CA GLY A 582 21.90 -1.34 -32.32
C GLY A 582 22.50 -1.96 -33.57
N ASN A 583 22.01 -1.61 -34.74
CA ASN A 583 22.68 -1.95 -36.00
C ASN A 583 23.44 -0.70 -36.46
N ASP A 584 24.67 -0.58 -36.04
CA ASP A 584 25.44 0.65 -36.16
C ASP A 584 26.30 0.72 -37.40
N THR A 585 26.59 1.95 -37.84
CA THR A 585 27.54 2.21 -38.90
C THR A 585 28.59 3.16 -38.38
N VAL A 586 29.82 2.67 -38.25
CA VAL A 586 30.95 3.41 -37.71
C VAL A 586 31.99 3.66 -38.82
N ASN A 587 32.44 4.90 -38.97
CA ASN A 587 33.59 5.28 -39.76
C ASN A 587 34.62 5.90 -38.81
N ALA A 588 35.68 5.21 -38.49
CA ALA A 588 36.67 5.66 -37.52
C ALA A 588 37.53 6.85 -38.04
N GLY A 589 37.86 6.87 -39.33
CA GLY A 589 38.46 8.05 -39.95
C GLY A 589 39.96 7.98 -40.13
N PHE A 590 40.67 8.94 -39.57
CA PHE A 590 42.14 8.99 -39.53
C PHE A 590 42.61 8.86 -38.11
N GLY A 591 43.54 8.01 -37.87
CA GLY A 591 44.08 7.81 -36.52
C GLY A 591 44.33 6.34 -36.28
N ASN A 592 44.93 6.01 -35.14
CA ASN A 592 44.93 4.63 -34.68
C ASN A 592 43.73 4.48 -33.75
N ASP A 593 42.63 4.04 -34.33
CA ASP A 593 41.31 4.05 -33.67
C ASP A 593 40.97 2.72 -33.00
N THR A 594 40.11 2.77 -32.01
CA THR A 594 39.52 1.59 -31.38
C THR A 594 38.02 1.69 -31.48
N VAL A 595 37.39 0.73 -32.17
CA VAL A 595 35.94 0.66 -32.30
C VAL A 595 35.42 -0.56 -31.52
N HIS A 596 34.49 -0.30 -30.63
CA HIS A 596 33.62 -1.31 -29.99
C HIS A 596 32.24 -1.12 -30.60
N ALA A 597 31.85 -1.95 -31.54
CA ALA A 597 30.55 -1.84 -32.22
C ALA A 597 29.40 -2.24 -31.28
N GLY A 598 29.52 -3.36 -30.58
CA GLY A 598 28.54 -3.73 -29.54
C GLY A 598 27.58 -4.82 -30.00
N PRO A 599 26.44 -5.03 -29.30
CA PRO A 599 25.41 -5.97 -29.74
C PRO A 599 24.59 -5.41 -30.90
N GLY A 600 24.54 -6.13 -32.01
CA GLY A 600 23.80 -5.71 -33.20
C GLY A 600 24.39 -6.27 -34.48
N ASN A 601 23.85 -5.91 -35.63
CA ASN A 601 24.47 -6.24 -36.92
C ASN A 601 25.18 -4.98 -37.40
N ASP A 602 26.47 -4.87 -37.08
CA ASP A 602 27.22 -3.66 -37.19
C ASP A 602 28.11 -3.61 -38.41
N ARG A 603 28.42 -2.38 -38.85
CA ARG A 603 29.43 -2.10 -39.84
C ARG A 603 30.45 -1.14 -39.30
N ALA A 604 31.68 -1.58 -39.09
CA ALA A 604 32.78 -0.73 -38.65
C ALA A 604 33.86 -0.63 -39.74
N ASP A 605 34.27 0.58 -40.06
CA ASP A 605 35.26 0.93 -41.06
C ASP A 605 36.39 1.69 -40.38
N GLY A 606 37.61 1.10 -40.29
CA GLY A 606 38.81 1.70 -39.69
C GLY A 606 39.38 2.82 -40.54
N SER A 607 39.28 2.70 -41.88
CA SER A 607 39.69 3.67 -42.88
C SER A 607 41.21 3.81 -43.02
N TYR A 608 41.91 4.65 -42.26
CA TYR A 608 43.34 4.89 -42.39
C TYR A 608 44.09 4.72 -41.09
N HIS A 609 45.32 4.19 -41.14
CA HIS A 609 46.22 3.86 -40.02
C HIS A 609 45.87 2.57 -39.32
N ASN A 610 46.47 2.28 -38.18
CA ASN A 610 46.40 0.99 -37.53
C ASN A 610 45.26 0.96 -36.51
N ASP A 611 44.19 0.26 -36.87
CA ASP A 611 42.96 0.29 -36.12
C ASP A 611 42.67 -1.03 -35.39
N THR A 612 41.87 -0.96 -34.35
CA THR A 612 41.34 -2.09 -33.61
C THR A 612 39.83 -2.07 -33.69
N LEU A 613 39.24 -3.06 -34.41
CA LEU A 613 37.80 -3.17 -34.60
C LEU A 613 37.29 -4.40 -33.90
N ILE A 614 36.29 -4.22 -33.06
CA ILE A 614 35.62 -5.27 -32.26
C ILE A 614 34.14 -5.24 -32.62
N GLY A 615 33.61 -6.27 -33.23
CA GLY A 615 32.20 -6.39 -33.62
C GLY A 615 31.33 -6.52 -32.38
N GLY A 616 31.33 -7.62 -31.73
CA GLY A 616 30.43 -7.96 -30.63
C GLY A 616 29.43 -9.03 -31.03
N PRO A 617 28.34 -9.22 -30.29
CA PRO A 617 27.30 -10.16 -30.66
C PRO A 617 26.45 -9.67 -31.83
N GLY A 618 26.36 -10.48 -32.90
CA GLY A 618 25.53 -10.16 -34.08
C GLY A 618 26.13 -10.58 -35.39
N ALA A 619 25.62 -10.05 -36.49
CA ALA A 619 26.18 -10.32 -37.83
C ALA A 619 26.94 -9.07 -38.30
N ASP A 620 28.24 -9.04 -38.05
CA ASP A 620 29.06 -7.86 -38.20
C ASP A 620 29.88 -7.81 -39.50
N THR A 621 30.21 -6.60 -39.93
CA THR A 621 31.12 -6.36 -41.02
C THR A 621 32.21 -5.38 -40.58
N LEU A 622 33.43 -5.88 -40.41
CA LEU A 622 34.58 -5.10 -40.00
C LEU A 622 35.52 -4.90 -41.20
N LEU A 623 35.90 -3.69 -41.45
CA LEU A 623 36.77 -3.28 -42.57
C LEU A 623 37.98 -2.53 -42.03
N GLY A 624 39.19 -3.08 -42.07
CA GLY A 624 40.44 -2.39 -41.68
C GLY A 624 40.83 -1.30 -42.66
N ASN A 625 40.81 -1.58 -43.96
CA ASN A 625 41.22 -0.78 -45.09
C ASN A 625 42.74 -0.50 -45.16
N TYR A 626 43.25 0.65 -44.73
CA TYR A 626 44.68 1.00 -44.84
C TYR A 626 45.32 1.01 -43.45
N GLY A 627 46.16 0.06 -43.16
CA GLY A 627 46.83 -0.03 -41.88
C GLY A 627 47.39 -1.41 -41.57
N TYR A 628 47.91 -1.57 -40.36
CA TYR A 628 48.12 -2.88 -39.75
C TYR A 628 47.02 -3.04 -38.70
N ASP A 629 45.92 -3.65 -39.13
CA ASP A 629 44.68 -3.60 -38.37
C ASP A 629 44.44 -4.87 -37.56
N SER A 630 43.70 -4.76 -36.46
CA SER A 630 43.26 -5.85 -35.63
C SER A 630 41.73 -5.90 -35.63
N LEU A 631 41.18 -6.98 -36.25
CA LEU A 631 39.74 -7.19 -36.38
C LEU A 631 39.33 -8.40 -35.55
N ASN A 632 38.28 -8.23 -34.69
CA ASN A 632 37.78 -9.28 -33.85
C ASN A 632 36.23 -9.38 -33.98
N THR A 633 35.76 -10.50 -34.57
CA THR A 633 34.33 -10.83 -34.73
C THR A 633 33.88 -11.97 -33.82
N VAL A 634 34.67 -12.39 -32.84
CA VAL A 634 34.33 -13.54 -32.00
C VAL A 634 33.15 -13.22 -31.10
N ASP A 635 32.00 -13.87 -31.33
CA ASP A 635 30.79 -13.77 -30.56
C ASP A 635 30.21 -15.15 -30.11
N GLY A 636 30.84 -16.25 -30.56
CA GLY A 636 30.41 -17.62 -30.33
C GLY A 636 29.43 -18.17 -31.36
N VAL A 637 29.10 -17.39 -32.41
CA VAL A 637 28.22 -17.78 -33.52
C VAL A 637 29.03 -17.75 -34.81
N GLY A 638 29.24 -18.91 -35.41
CA GLY A 638 30.05 -19.00 -36.61
C GLY A 638 29.24 -18.79 -37.91
N GLY A 639 29.86 -18.10 -38.89
CA GLY A 639 29.33 -17.95 -40.24
C GLY A 639 28.38 -16.76 -40.42
N ASN A 640 28.30 -15.87 -39.47
CA ASN A 640 27.48 -14.65 -39.50
C ASN A 640 28.29 -13.40 -39.83
N ASP A 641 29.61 -13.39 -39.58
CA ASP A 641 30.44 -12.21 -39.63
C ASP A 641 31.36 -12.14 -40.87
N THR A 642 31.83 -10.91 -41.12
CA THR A 642 32.84 -10.64 -42.14
C THR A 642 33.95 -9.73 -41.55
N ALA A 643 35.18 -10.25 -41.55
CA ALA A 643 36.40 -9.49 -41.26
C ALA A 643 37.21 -9.32 -42.54
N ASN A 644 37.38 -8.07 -42.98
CA ASN A 644 38.21 -7.72 -44.13
C ASN A 644 39.33 -6.77 -43.68
N GLY A 645 40.55 -7.28 -43.61
CA GLY A 645 41.72 -6.48 -43.24
C GLY A 645 42.06 -5.36 -44.21
N GLY A 646 41.94 -5.59 -45.52
CA GLY A 646 42.21 -4.55 -46.51
C GLY A 646 43.64 -4.59 -47.05
N TYR A 647 44.34 -3.51 -46.93
CA TYR A 647 45.75 -3.38 -47.40
C TYR A 647 46.69 -3.55 -46.18
N ASN A 648 47.87 -4.11 -46.46
CA ASN A 648 48.93 -4.43 -45.48
C ASN A 648 48.71 -5.81 -44.82
N THR A 649 49.31 -6.08 -43.69
CA THR A 649 49.20 -7.37 -43.00
C THR A 649 48.42 -7.20 -41.72
N ASP A 650 47.21 -7.74 -41.70
CA ASP A 650 46.24 -7.54 -40.64
C ASP A 650 46.08 -8.77 -39.77
N THR A 651 45.56 -8.59 -38.59
CA THR A 651 45.22 -9.68 -37.65
C THR A 651 43.72 -9.81 -37.55
N CYS A 652 43.18 -10.97 -37.95
CA CYS A 652 41.74 -11.25 -37.84
C CYS A 652 41.48 -12.43 -36.90
N THR A 653 40.71 -12.20 -35.84
CA THR A 653 40.21 -13.23 -34.94
C THR A 653 38.72 -13.39 -35.18
N THR A 654 38.29 -14.59 -35.56
CA THR A 654 36.91 -14.85 -35.98
C THR A 654 36.45 -16.22 -35.49
N ASP A 655 35.16 -16.45 -35.44
CA ASP A 655 34.57 -17.76 -35.18
C ASP A 655 34.66 -18.67 -36.42
N SER A 656 34.37 -19.97 -36.22
CA SER A 656 34.44 -20.96 -37.30
C SER A 656 33.31 -20.74 -38.33
N GLY A 657 33.66 -20.43 -39.56
CA GLY A 657 32.71 -20.21 -40.65
C GLY A 657 32.51 -18.75 -41.02
N ASP A 658 33.03 -17.80 -40.25
CA ASP A 658 33.04 -16.39 -40.61
C ASP A 658 33.89 -16.11 -41.87
N VAL A 659 33.53 -15.05 -42.55
CA VAL A 659 34.21 -14.66 -43.77
C VAL A 659 35.45 -13.85 -43.46
N ARG A 660 36.62 -14.35 -43.84
CA ARG A 660 37.92 -13.62 -43.79
C ARG A 660 38.34 -13.16 -45.16
N VAL A 661 38.62 -11.91 -45.29
CA VAL A 661 39.16 -11.29 -46.52
C VAL A 661 40.42 -10.50 -46.18
N SER A 662 41.48 -10.70 -46.95
CA SER A 662 42.76 -10.01 -46.73
C SER A 662 43.33 -10.13 -45.28
N CYS A 663 43.04 -11.24 -44.61
CA CYS A 663 43.55 -11.62 -43.31
C CYS A 663 44.41 -12.89 -43.45
N PRO A 664 45.69 -12.93 -43.04
CA PRO A 664 46.56 -14.08 -43.14
C PRO A 664 46.09 -15.31 -42.34
#